data_55f82cabbd68f89020765873aa138cdc
#
_entry.id   55f82cabbd68f89020765873aa138cdc
#
_cell.length_a   1.000
_cell.length_b   1.000
_cell.length_c   1.000
_cell.angle_alpha   90.00
_cell.angle_beta   90.00
_cell.angle_gamma   90.00
#
_symmetry.space_group_name_H-M   'P 1'
#
loop_
_entity.id
_entity.type
_entity.pdbx_description
1 polymer ?
#
loop_
_entity_poly.entity_id
_entity_poly.type
_entity_poly.pdbx_seq_one_letter_code
_entity_poly.pdbx_strand_id
1 'polypeptide(L)'
;MSWGRGAHVVTNRPNYHFSLDTPFAELKGQESEGTLRADTSFEEGFCLSFTAAFQPDFSDGEILAIDDVLSVSLRWQKPGENDGQNYAAFPLADGRVPVVEATLQMSQVDDAGASGTFRIGAPLAMLKKPWGRHQIVLNYTGVAFTLYVDGMLADNDFVLGFPPAERFTRWRRDARSVSYAALDNTAGTAQIKNGKEIKSELQYFIPEGHNAWMGDVATCWFGGRYHIFYLYDRRGHRSKLGRGGHYFEHLSTADFKTWTAHEAAVPLEYKWQTLGTGTPFVYGDSLYLSYGLHSTRITAKARQTLAAQWKRYEQDGHTSAVLMDTLQTPPAGSTYAVCTDGVSRFRKSNVLFHPCENPSISTLPDGTLVMFASYGARGTWKADHPDGPWRCVDEKFPLGGDCTFSFPWGEYEYVIGGFTQMWRKSAQGTDDLIALGQDIYDGLSVPCVTEVMDGRRLMAGWVQVAGHWGGALVVRELMQRADGRLESRWMPELMPQTARMRQLEKSLGGAKEFATERTSFLLTFDVVAHSSSAKVDLQLRPRQGAKSATWWSMDMEEGRAQFADNPANREKTVREGAKPHQAGNYAIEGIACEEARCPVRIIVKSTDKLGGSLVDVEIGGRRTMISYRGGLETSILRLVPQNAMLENVCLAPLKSAEN
;
A
#
# COMPACT_ATOMS: atom_id res chain seq x y z
N MET A 1 -15.63 23.14 16.44
CA MET A 1 -15.19 22.42 15.22
C MET A 1 -15.73 21.01 15.30
N SER A 2 -16.53 20.58 14.34
CA SER A 2 -17.08 19.22 14.30
C SER A 2 -15.97 18.27 13.84
N TRP A 3 -15.45 17.49 14.77
CA TRP A 3 -14.47 16.44 14.51
C TRP A 3 -15.11 15.28 13.76
N GLY A 4 -14.43 14.84 12.73
CA GLY A 4 -14.57 13.49 12.21
C GLY A 4 -15.82 13.22 11.41
N ARG A 5 -15.84 13.67 10.17
CA ARG A 5 -16.73 13.07 9.17
C ARG A 5 -16.03 11.98 8.37
N GLY A 6 -15.08 11.27 8.89
CA GLY A 6 -14.27 10.26 8.22
C GLY A 6 -14.65 9.98 6.77
N ALA A 7 -13.74 10.17 5.83
CA ALA A 7 -13.98 9.79 4.45
C ALA A 7 -14.03 8.26 4.34
N HIS A 8 -15.06 7.73 3.71
CA HIS A 8 -15.25 6.30 3.52
C HIS A 8 -14.87 5.90 2.11
N VAL A 9 -14.00 4.91 1.99
CA VAL A 9 -13.78 4.22 0.73
C VAL A 9 -14.93 3.25 0.53
N VAL A 10 -15.70 3.48 -0.51
CA VAL A 10 -16.71 2.55 -0.99
C VAL A 10 -16.04 1.70 -2.05
N THR A 11 -15.79 0.44 -1.75
CA THR A 11 -15.33 -0.46 -2.78
C THR A 11 -16.57 -0.95 -3.53
N ASN A 12 -16.63 -0.63 -4.83
CA ASN A 12 -17.53 -1.31 -5.76
C ASN A 12 -17.00 -2.70 -6.13
N ARG A 13 -15.92 -3.15 -5.46
CA ARG A 13 -15.47 -4.54 -5.55
C ARG A 13 -16.49 -5.39 -4.82
N PRO A 14 -17.33 -6.10 -5.55
CA PRO A 14 -18.38 -6.91 -4.96
C PRO A 14 -17.73 -8.06 -4.21
N ASN A 15 -18.49 -8.66 -3.33
CA ASN A 15 -18.23 -10.02 -2.92
C ASN A 15 -18.10 -10.86 -4.20
N TYR A 16 -16.90 -11.33 -4.48
CA TYR A 16 -16.63 -12.15 -5.64
C TYR A 16 -17.47 -13.42 -5.52
N HIS A 17 -18.37 -13.60 -6.47
CA HIS A 17 -19.17 -14.80 -6.58
C HIS A 17 -18.74 -15.54 -7.84
N PHE A 18 -18.28 -16.75 -7.65
CA PHE A 18 -17.93 -17.65 -8.73
C PHE A 18 -19.08 -18.63 -8.91
N SER A 19 -19.77 -18.59 -10.06
CA SER A 19 -20.76 -19.60 -10.44
C SER A 19 -20.07 -20.66 -11.29
N LEU A 20 -20.08 -21.89 -10.80
CA LEU A 20 -19.68 -23.06 -11.57
C LEU A 20 -20.96 -23.82 -11.93
N ASP A 21 -21.75 -23.28 -12.87
CA ASP A 21 -23.06 -23.82 -13.23
C ASP A 21 -22.98 -25.20 -13.88
N THR A 22 -21.89 -25.46 -14.59
CA THR A 22 -21.56 -26.76 -15.21
C THR A 22 -20.08 -27.08 -14.97
N PRO A 23 -19.71 -27.49 -13.74
CA PRO A 23 -18.30 -27.70 -13.42
C PRO A 23 -17.72 -28.87 -14.24
N PHE A 24 -16.45 -28.73 -14.59
CA PHE A 24 -15.67 -29.76 -15.28
C PHE A 24 -15.56 -31.06 -14.49
N ALA A 25 -15.45 -30.95 -13.16
CA ALA A 25 -15.47 -32.07 -12.24
C ALA A 25 -16.08 -31.68 -10.88
N GLU A 26 -16.75 -32.61 -10.21
CA GLU A 26 -17.37 -32.41 -8.90
C GLU A 26 -17.08 -33.58 -7.95
N LEU A 27 -16.97 -33.28 -6.66
CA LEU A 27 -17.01 -34.25 -5.56
C LEU A 27 -18.16 -33.88 -4.62
N LYS A 28 -19.10 -34.80 -4.40
CA LYS A 28 -20.34 -34.59 -3.63
C LYS A 28 -20.51 -35.59 -2.51
N GLY A 29 -21.34 -35.24 -1.54
CA GLY A 29 -21.79 -36.17 -0.46
C GLY A 29 -20.61 -36.80 0.28
N GLN A 30 -20.47 -38.09 0.18
CA GLN A 30 -19.44 -38.91 0.85
C GLN A 30 -18.24 -39.22 -0.08
N GLU A 31 -18.25 -38.77 -1.33
CA GLU A 31 -17.12 -38.97 -2.24
C GLU A 31 -15.88 -38.28 -1.67
N SER A 32 -14.82 -39.05 -1.52
CA SER A 32 -13.52 -38.55 -1.03
C SER A 32 -12.47 -38.39 -2.13
N GLU A 33 -12.70 -38.96 -3.28
CA GLU A 33 -11.81 -38.89 -4.44
C GLU A 33 -12.57 -38.94 -5.76
N GLY A 34 -11.95 -38.42 -6.82
CA GLY A 34 -12.46 -38.44 -8.19
C GLY A 34 -11.32 -38.49 -9.18
N THR A 35 -11.64 -38.90 -10.41
CA THR A 35 -10.69 -38.95 -11.53
C THR A 35 -10.92 -37.74 -12.43
N LEU A 36 -9.85 -37.08 -12.82
CA LEU A 36 -9.86 -36.04 -13.84
C LEU A 36 -9.68 -36.65 -15.23
N ARG A 37 -10.20 -35.98 -16.24
CA ARG A 37 -10.06 -36.43 -17.61
C ARG A 37 -8.59 -36.38 -18.06
N ALA A 38 -8.16 -37.33 -18.88
CA ALA A 38 -6.77 -37.41 -19.33
C ALA A 38 -6.31 -36.20 -20.17
N ASP A 39 -7.26 -35.47 -20.78
CA ASP A 39 -7.02 -34.24 -21.53
C ASP A 39 -7.09 -32.96 -20.69
N THR A 40 -7.14 -33.07 -19.36
CA THR A 40 -7.20 -31.92 -18.45
C THR A 40 -5.89 -31.12 -18.53
N SER A 41 -6.01 -29.84 -18.83
CA SER A 41 -4.91 -28.88 -18.77
C SER A 41 -5.33 -27.67 -17.93
N PHE A 42 -4.45 -27.22 -17.05
CA PHE A 42 -4.65 -26.00 -16.26
C PHE A 42 -3.65 -24.89 -16.65
N GLU A 43 -3.03 -25.00 -17.81
CA GLU A 43 -2.03 -24.04 -18.28
C GLU A 43 -2.61 -22.62 -18.39
N GLU A 44 -3.83 -22.50 -18.90
CA GLU A 44 -4.53 -21.22 -19.05
C GLU A 44 -5.34 -20.81 -17.83
N GLY A 45 -5.47 -21.69 -16.84
CA GLY A 45 -6.13 -21.40 -15.59
C GLY A 45 -7.05 -22.50 -15.07
N PHE A 46 -7.54 -22.33 -13.86
CA PHE A 46 -8.59 -23.14 -13.26
C PHE A 46 -9.36 -22.32 -12.22
N CYS A 47 -10.58 -22.76 -11.91
CA CYS A 47 -11.36 -22.28 -10.76
C CYS A 47 -11.78 -23.49 -9.93
N LEU A 48 -11.36 -23.52 -8.66
CA LEU A 48 -11.75 -24.53 -7.70
C LEU A 48 -12.58 -23.87 -6.60
N SER A 49 -13.87 -24.25 -6.50
CA SER A 49 -14.79 -23.81 -5.47
C SER A 49 -15.13 -24.95 -4.53
N PHE A 50 -15.04 -24.76 -3.23
CA PHE A 50 -15.41 -25.77 -2.25
C PHE A 50 -15.97 -25.14 -0.97
N THR A 51 -16.76 -25.94 -0.25
CA THR A 51 -17.30 -25.59 1.07
C THR A 51 -16.55 -26.36 2.14
N ALA A 52 -15.85 -25.64 3.01
CA ALA A 52 -15.11 -26.21 4.13
C ALA A 52 -15.75 -25.85 5.47
N ALA A 53 -15.71 -26.77 6.42
CA ALA A 53 -16.14 -26.57 7.80
C ALA A 53 -14.92 -26.55 8.72
N PHE A 54 -14.68 -25.41 9.38
CA PHE A 54 -13.58 -25.24 10.32
C PHE A 54 -14.07 -25.40 11.76
N GLN A 55 -13.36 -26.19 12.55
CA GLN A 55 -13.64 -26.45 13.96
C GLN A 55 -12.47 -25.98 14.83
N PRO A 56 -12.72 -25.50 16.06
CA PRO A 56 -11.66 -24.99 16.93
C PRO A 56 -10.58 -26.02 17.32
N ASP A 57 -10.90 -27.30 17.21
CA ASP A 57 -10.06 -28.44 17.60
C ASP A 57 -9.47 -29.21 16.40
N PHE A 58 -9.44 -28.59 15.22
CA PHE A 58 -8.89 -29.26 14.04
C PHE A 58 -7.41 -29.61 14.23
N SER A 59 -6.99 -30.72 13.62
CA SER A 59 -5.59 -31.11 13.51
C SER A 59 -5.04 -30.62 12.17
N ASP A 60 -3.75 -30.26 12.16
CA ASP A 60 -3.05 -29.91 10.93
C ASP A 60 -3.15 -31.04 9.92
N GLY A 61 -3.52 -30.68 8.69
CA GLY A 61 -3.65 -31.68 7.64
C GLY A 61 -4.17 -31.13 6.32
N GLU A 62 -3.97 -31.92 5.29
CA GLU A 62 -4.50 -31.67 3.94
C GLU A 62 -6.00 -31.95 3.94
N ILE A 63 -6.79 -31.02 3.39
CA ILE A 63 -8.25 -31.13 3.29
C ILE A 63 -8.74 -31.32 1.85
N LEU A 64 -7.93 -30.91 0.86
CA LEU A 64 -8.21 -31.09 -0.56
C LEU A 64 -6.90 -31.11 -1.35
N ALA A 65 -6.78 -31.97 -2.37
CA ALA A 65 -5.63 -31.98 -3.24
C ALA A 65 -5.98 -32.43 -4.67
N ILE A 66 -5.18 -31.96 -5.62
CA ILE A 66 -5.13 -32.46 -7.00
C ILE A 66 -3.72 -32.99 -7.22
N ASP A 67 -3.60 -34.31 -7.21
CA ASP A 67 -2.32 -35.03 -7.20
C ASP A 67 -1.29 -34.35 -6.26
N ASP A 68 -0.08 -34.09 -6.70
CA ASP A 68 0.96 -33.33 -6.00
C ASP A 68 1.10 -31.89 -6.53
N VAL A 69 0.15 -31.40 -7.30
CA VAL A 69 0.21 -30.10 -7.98
C VAL A 69 -0.49 -29.00 -7.19
N LEU A 70 -1.68 -29.30 -6.67
CA LEU A 70 -2.45 -28.38 -5.83
C LEU A 70 -2.83 -29.05 -4.54
N SER A 71 -2.54 -28.43 -3.41
CA SER A 71 -3.04 -28.89 -2.12
C SER A 71 -3.60 -27.73 -1.31
N VAL A 72 -4.63 -28.04 -0.50
CA VAL A 72 -5.21 -27.12 0.48
C VAL A 72 -5.14 -27.80 1.84
N SER A 73 -4.59 -27.07 2.81
CA SER A 73 -4.37 -27.58 4.16
C SER A 73 -4.94 -26.63 5.20
N LEU A 74 -5.37 -27.19 6.32
CA LEU A 74 -5.55 -26.45 7.57
C LEU A 74 -4.30 -26.62 8.41
N ARG A 75 -3.81 -25.54 9.00
CA ARG A 75 -2.68 -25.59 9.92
C ARG A 75 -2.76 -24.55 11.02
N TRP A 76 -2.12 -24.84 12.15
CA TRP A 76 -1.83 -23.88 13.20
C TRP A 76 -0.46 -23.26 12.96
N GLN A 77 -0.40 -21.94 12.84
CA GLN A 77 0.91 -21.26 12.80
C GLN A 77 1.58 -21.31 14.16
N LYS A 78 2.86 -21.66 14.17
CA LYS A 78 3.68 -21.67 15.38
C LYS A 78 4.12 -20.25 15.76
N PRO A 79 4.17 -19.93 17.06
CA PRO A 79 4.74 -18.68 17.52
C PRO A 79 6.17 -18.45 16.96
N GLY A 80 6.41 -17.27 16.38
CA GLY A 80 7.72 -16.91 15.80
C GLY A 80 7.99 -17.46 14.40
N GLU A 81 7.11 -18.26 13.83
CA GLU A 81 7.16 -18.66 12.43
C GLU A 81 6.82 -17.44 11.56
N ASN A 82 7.74 -17.06 10.69
CA ASN A 82 7.54 -15.98 9.72
C ASN A 82 7.90 -16.52 8.33
N ASP A 83 6.88 -16.91 7.60
CA ASP A 83 6.97 -17.36 6.22
C ASP A 83 6.73 -16.25 5.19
N GLY A 84 6.69 -15.00 5.63
CA GLY A 84 6.38 -13.84 4.80
C GLY A 84 4.91 -13.67 4.49
N GLN A 85 4.02 -14.41 5.18
CA GLN A 85 2.57 -14.40 4.94
C GLN A 85 1.79 -13.48 5.90
N ASN A 86 2.46 -12.81 6.85
CA ASN A 86 1.82 -11.93 7.84
C ASN A 86 0.70 -12.60 8.68
N TYR A 87 0.70 -13.92 8.80
CA TYR A 87 -0.32 -14.63 9.58
C TYR A 87 -0.28 -14.26 11.07
N ALA A 88 0.90 -14.01 11.61
CA ALA A 88 1.12 -13.67 13.01
C ALA A 88 0.42 -12.37 13.44
N ALA A 89 -0.01 -11.52 12.50
CA ALA A 89 -0.80 -10.33 12.79
C ALA A 89 -2.27 -10.64 13.15
N PHE A 90 -2.71 -11.90 13.01
CA PHE A 90 -4.10 -12.33 13.23
C PHE A 90 -4.22 -13.45 14.27
N PRO A 91 -3.74 -13.29 15.51
CA PRO A 91 -3.89 -14.31 16.54
C PRO A 91 -5.31 -14.40 17.05
N LEU A 92 -5.72 -15.60 17.46
CA LEU A 92 -6.88 -15.77 18.33
C LEU A 92 -6.57 -15.26 19.75
N ALA A 93 -7.59 -15.20 20.62
CA ALA A 93 -7.44 -14.76 21.99
C ALA A 93 -6.40 -15.58 22.80
N ASP A 94 -6.15 -16.82 22.40
CA ASP A 94 -5.14 -17.72 22.98
C ASP A 94 -3.76 -17.61 22.32
N GLY A 95 -3.58 -16.67 21.39
CA GLY A 95 -2.32 -16.42 20.68
C GLY A 95 -2.04 -17.36 19.50
N ARG A 96 -2.89 -18.35 19.24
CA ARG A 96 -2.75 -19.26 18.10
C ARG A 96 -3.30 -18.63 16.82
N VAL A 97 -2.74 -19.01 15.66
CA VAL A 97 -3.19 -18.54 14.35
C VAL A 97 -3.61 -19.73 13.50
N PRO A 98 -4.92 -19.98 13.36
CA PRO A 98 -5.41 -21.00 12.43
C PRO A 98 -5.41 -20.45 11.01
N VAL A 99 -4.89 -21.22 10.05
CA VAL A 99 -4.72 -20.80 8.65
C VAL A 99 -5.28 -21.87 7.72
N VAL A 100 -6.08 -21.45 6.73
CA VAL A 100 -6.31 -22.23 5.52
C VAL A 100 -5.28 -21.80 4.46
N GLU A 101 -4.51 -22.74 3.95
CA GLU A 101 -3.39 -22.48 3.04
C GLU A 101 -3.50 -23.36 1.80
N ALA A 102 -3.33 -22.74 0.61
CA ALA A 102 -3.26 -23.43 -0.65
C ALA A 102 -1.85 -23.32 -1.23
N THR A 103 -1.34 -24.44 -1.74
CA THR A 103 -0.05 -24.51 -2.42
C THR A 103 -0.25 -24.98 -3.86
N LEU A 104 0.41 -24.29 -4.79
CA LEU A 104 0.42 -24.62 -6.20
C LEU A 104 1.85 -24.90 -6.65
N GLN A 105 2.11 -26.11 -7.15
CA GLN A 105 3.38 -26.50 -7.72
C GLN A 105 3.44 -26.09 -9.18
N MET A 106 4.54 -25.46 -9.56
CA MET A 106 4.80 -25.03 -10.92
C MET A 106 6.14 -25.61 -11.39
N SER A 107 6.19 -26.01 -12.64
CA SER A 107 7.44 -26.42 -13.31
C SER A 107 8.01 -25.25 -14.11
N GLN A 108 9.28 -25.33 -14.46
CA GLN A 108 9.96 -24.36 -15.35
C GLN A 108 9.87 -22.90 -14.87
N VAL A 109 10.01 -22.70 -13.56
CA VAL A 109 9.95 -21.35 -12.96
C VAL A 109 11.22 -20.53 -13.16
N ASP A 110 12.31 -21.17 -13.59
CA ASP A 110 13.59 -20.53 -13.89
C ASP A 110 14.26 -21.12 -15.14
N ASP A 111 15.45 -20.62 -15.45
CA ASP A 111 16.24 -21.01 -16.62
C ASP A 111 16.71 -22.46 -16.64
N ALA A 112 16.89 -23.04 -15.47
CA ALA A 112 17.30 -24.42 -15.32
C ALA A 112 16.13 -25.40 -15.45
N GLY A 113 14.89 -24.89 -15.57
CA GLY A 113 13.68 -25.68 -15.59
C GLY A 113 13.25 -26.18 -14.21
N ALA A 114 13.69 -25.49 -13.14
CA ALA A 114 13.35 -25.84 -11.76
C ALA A 114 11.83 -25.76 -11.52
N SER A 115 11.38 -26.52 -10.54
CA SER A 115 10.04 -26.41 -9.98
C SER A 115 9.98 -25.33 -8.91
N GLY A 116 8.82 -24.71 -8.72
CA GLY A 116 8.57 -23.74 -7.66
C GLY A 116 7.23 -23.93 -7.00
N THR A 117 7.14 -23.62 -5.71
CA THR A 117 5.91 -23.69 -4.93
C THR A 117 5.39 -22.28 -4.66
N PHE A 118 4.18 -22.01 -5.11
CA PHE A 118 3.45 -20.79 -4.78
C PHE A 118 2.46 -21.10 -3.67
N ARG A 119 2.48 -20.26 -2.63
CA ARG A 119 1.70 -20.47 -1.41
C ARG A 119 0.88 -19.23 -1.10
N ILE A 120 -0.43 -19.41 -1.00
CA ILE A 120 -1.39 -18.39 -0.60
C ILE A 120 -2.24 -18.91 0.56
N GLY A 121 -2.71 -18.03 1.44
CA GLY A 121 -3.49 -18.49 2.57
C GLY A 121 -4.30 -17.40 3.24
N ALA A 122 -5.22 -17.81 4.10
CA ALA A 122 -6.05 -16.93 4.90
C ALA A 122 -5.97 -17.30 6.38
N PRO A 123 -5.52 -16.38 7.25
CA PRO A 123 -5.67 -16.56 8.69
C PRO A 123 -7.16 -16.49 9.03
N LEU A 124 -7.72 -17.53 9.65
CA LEU A 124 -9.16 -17.59 9.90
C LEU A 124 -9.64 -16.49 10.86
N ALA A 125 -8.75 -15.96 11.70
CA ALA A 125 -9.07 -14.87 12.62
C ALA A 125 -9.41 -13.55 11.89
N MET A 126 -9.06 -13.39 10.60
CA MET A 126 -9.51 -12.25 9.79
C MET A 126 -11.01 -12.31 9.46
N LEU A 127 -11.63 -13.48 9.57
CA LEU A 127 -13.04 -13.68 9.28
C LEU A 127 -13.90 -13.26 10.48
N LYS A 128 -15.08 -12.71 10.24
CA LYS A 128 -16.04 -12.33 11.30
C LYS A 128 -16.43 -13.53 12.19
N LYS A 129 -16.48 -14.72 11.59
CA LYS A 129 -16.75 -15.99 12.27
C LYS A 129 -15.69 -16.98 11.81
N PRO A 130 -14.58 -17.12 12.53
CA PRO A 130 -13.49 -18.00 12.12
C PRO A 130 -13.89 -19.48 12.06
N TRP A 131 -14.92 -19.87 12.83
CA TRP A 131 -15.40 -21.25 12.92
C TRP A 131 -16.75 -21.42 12.24
N GLY A 132 -16.96 -22.56 11.62
CA GLY A 132 -18.18 -22.87 10.89
C GLY A 132 -17.90 -23.21 9.42
N ARG A 133 -18.93 -23.04 8.59
CA ARG A 133 -18.83 -23.30 7.15
C ARG A 133 -18.48 -22.04 6.41
N HIS A 134 -17.50 -22.18 5.49
CA HIS A 134 -17.02 -21.13 4.60
C HIS A 134 -16.98 -21.61 3.16
N GLN A 135 -17.31 -20.73 2.24
CA GLN A 135 -17.05 -20.94 0.82
C GLN A 135 -15.62 -20.49 0.51
N ILE A 136 -14.85 -21.38 -0.05
CA ILE A 136 -13.46 -21.13 -0.47
C ILE A 136 -13.42 -21.20 -1.99
N VAL A 137 -12.75 -20.25 -2.64
CA VAL A 137 -12.48 -20.27 -4.07
C VAL A 137 -11.00 -20.04 -4.30
N LEU A 138 -10.38 -20.95 -5.03
CA LEU A 138 -9.05 -20.79 -5.60
C LEU A 138 -9.19 -20.52 -7.08
N ASN A 139 -8.68 -19.39 -7.54
CA ASN A 139 -8.73 -19.01 -8.93
C ASN A 139 -7.32 -18.80 -9.47
N TYR A 140 -6.95 -19.55 -10.49
CA TYR A 140 -5.70 -19.39 -11.21
C TYR A 140 -6.01 -18.91 -12.62
N THR A 141 -5.44 -17.77 -13.00
CA THR A 141 -5.72 -17.09 -14.29
C THR A 141 -4.64 -17.32 -15.34
N GLY A 142 -3.70 -18.23 -15.10
CA GLY A 142 -2.48 -18.33 -15.91
C GLY A 142 -1.40 -17.32 -15.49
N VAL A 143 -1.75 -16.26 -14.78
CA VAL A 143 -0.82 -15.21 -14.31
C VAL A 143 -0.87 -15.04 -12.78
N ALA A 144 -2.05 -15.09 -12.21
CA ALA A 144 -2.27 -14.91 -10.78
C ALA A 144 -2.95 -16.13 -10.15
N PHE A 145 -2.54 -16.49 -8.95
CA PHE A 145 -3.15 -17.48 -8.08
C PHE A 145 -3.79 -16.77 -6.89
N THR A 146 -5.10 -16.89 -6.71
CA THR A 146 -5.89 -16.07 -5.80
C THR A 146 -6.80 -16.91 -4.94
N LEU A 147 -6.90 -16.56 -3.65
CA LEU A 147 -7.76 -17.18 -2.64
C LEU A 147 -8.85 -16.20 -2.23
N TYR A 148 -10.08 -16.64 -2.34
CA TYR A 148 -11.26 -15.96 -1.79
C TYR A 148 -11.89 -16.78 -0.70
N VAL A 149 -12.35 -16.13 0.36
CA VAL A 149 -13.13 -16.73 1.45
C VAL A 149 -14.42 -15.95 1.62
N ASP A 150 -15.56 -16.62 1.52
CA ASP A 150 -16.89 -16.00 1.56
C ASP A 150 -17.06 -14.81 0.61
N GLY A 151 -16.42 -14.89 -0.55
CA GLY A 151 -16.41 -13.85 -1.56
C GLY A 151 -15.47 -12.67 -1.30
N MET A 152 -14.68 -12.69 -0.24
CA MET A 152 -13.65 -11.68 0.03
C MET A 152 -12.29 -12.15 -0.46
N LEU A 153 -11.52 -11.24 -1.06
CA LEU A 153 -10.12 -11.49 -1.40
C LEU A 153 -9.31 -11.66 -0.11
N ALA A 154 -8.81 -12.87 0.13
CA ALA A 154 -8.01 -13.17 1.31
C ALA A 154 -6.51 -13.04 1.03
N ASP A 155 -6.05 -13.64 -0.06
CA ASP A 155 -4.65 -13.58 -0.48
C ASP A 155 -4.52 -13.83 -1.97
N ASN A 156 -3.41 -13.41 -2.56
CA ASN A 156 -3.07 -13.70 -3.93
C ASN A 156 -1.55 -13.63 -4.14
N ASP A 157 -1.09 -14.31 -5.17
CA ASP A 157 0.28 -14.22 -5.67
C ASP A 157 0.29 -14.24 -7.20
N PHE A 158 1.26 -13.60 -7.82
CA PHE A 158 1.59 -13.83 -9.20
C PHE A 158 2.52 -15.02 -9.31
N VAL A 159 2.40 -15.78 -10.39
CA VAL A 159 3.11 -17.04 -10.54
C VAL A 159 4.05 -17.02 -11.74
N LEU A 160 5.04 -17.88 -11.70
CA LEU A 160 5.96 -18.21 -12.80
C LEU A 160 5.83 -19.68 -13.15
N GLY A 161 6.28 -20.04 -14.35
CA GLY A 161 6.23 -21.42 -14.81
C GLY A 161 4.82 -21.87 -15.20
N PHE A 162 4.63 -23.17 -15.30
CA PHE A 162 3.38 -23.80 -15.73
C PHE A 162 3.01 -24.94 -14.80
N PRO A 163 1.71 -25.20 -14.55
CA PRO A 163 1.30 -26.41 -13.85
C PRO A 163 1.79 -27.63 -14.64
N PRO A 164 2.38 -28.65 -14.00
CA PRO A 164 2.85 -29.84 -14.69
C PRO A 164 1.68 -30.67 -15.21
N ALA A 165 1.39 -30.57 -16.51
CA ALA A 165 0.21 -31.14 -17.19
C ALA A 165 0.07 -32.67 -17.03
N GLU A 166 1.18 -33.38 -16.83
CA GLU A 166 1.24 -34.83 -16.77
C GLU A 166 0.69 -35.44 -15.45
N ARG A 167 0.33 -34.59 -14.49
CA ARG A 167 0.00 -35.01 -13.11
C ARG A 167 -1.44 -34.73 -12.67
N PHE A 168 -2.28 -34.25 -13.56
CA PHE A 168 -3.69 -33.99 -13.24
C PHE A 168 -4.55 -35.20 -13.56
N THR A 169 -4.50 -36.22 -12.71
CA THR A 169 -5.26 -37.45 -12.92
C THR A 169 -6.29 -37.70 -11.83
N ARG A 170 -6.02 -37.28 -10.60
CA ARG A 170 -6.89 -37.55 -9.46
C ARG A 170 -6.99 -36.32 -8.57
N TRP A 171 -8.15 -36.15 -7.99
CA TRP A 171 -8.34 -35.25 -6.89
C TRP A 171 -9.00 -35.94 -5.69
N ARG A 172 -8.72 -35.46 -4.49
CA ARG A 172 -9.17 -36.02 -3.24
C ARG A 172 -9.51 -34.93 -2.26
N ARG A 173 -10.39 -35.25 -1.32
CA ARG A 173 -10.75 -34.38 -0.18
C ARG A 173 -10.96 -35.19 1.10
N ASP A 174 -10.76 -34.54 2.23
CA ASP A 174 -11.33 -35.01 3.49
C ASP A 174 -12.83 -34.66 3.53
N ALA A 175 -13.69 -35.65 3.31
CA ALA A 175 -15.14 -35.43 3.24
C ALA A 175 -15.77 -34.95 4.58
N ARG A 176 -15.04 -35.02 5.70
CA ARG A 176 -15.45 -34.45 6.98
C ARG A 176 -15.26 -32.95 7.04
N SER A 177 -14.16 -32.45 6.46
CA SER A 177 -13.81 -31.03 6.43
C SER A 177 -14.42 -30.33 5.21
N VAL A 178 -14.46 -30.99 4.05
CA VAL A 178 -14.94 -30.41 2.78
C VAL A 178 -16.20 -31.16 2.31
N SER A 179 -17.35 -30.52 2.42
CA SER A 179 -18.64 -31.13 2.09
C SER A 179 -18.99 -31.16 0.60
N TYR A 180 -18.40 -30.25 -0.18
CA TYR A 180 -18.58 -30.11 -1.62
C TYR A 180 -17.32 -29.50 -2.24
N ALA A 181 -16.95 -29.96 -3.41
CA ALA A 181 -15.91 -29.33 -4.22
C ALA A 181 -16.25 -29.45 -5.71
N ALA A 182 -16.04 -28.37 -6.43
CA ALA A 182 -16.27 -28.27 -7.88
C ALA A 182 -15.08 -27.59 -8.53
N LEU A 183 -14.64 -28.14 -9.64
CA LEU A 183 -13.49 -27.68 -10.41
C LEU A 183 -13.92 -27.33 -11.83
N ASP A 184 -13.51 -26.18 -12.31
CA ASP A 184 -13.52 -25.79 -13.71
C ASP A 184 -12.06 -25.74 -14.22
N ASN A 185 -11.82 -26.16 -15.44
CA ASN A 185 -10.51 -26.14 -16.10
C ASN A 185 -10.22 -24.81 -16.81
N THR A 186 -11.02 -23.79 -16.57
CA THR A 186 -10.80 -22.41 -17.00
C THR A 186 -10.78 -21.48 -15.78
N ALA A 187 -10.09 -20.36 -15.92
CA ALA A 187 -10.14 -19.33 -14.91
C ALA A 187 -11.60 -18.87 -14.70
N GLY A 188 -12.04 -18.89 -13.46
CA GLY A 188 -13.37 -18.41 -13.11
C GLY A 188 -13.50 -16.92 -13.40
N THR A 189 -14.54 -16.53 -14.10
CA THR A 189 -14.93 -15.13 -14.18
C THR A 189 -15.67 -14.77 -12.91
N ALA A 190 -15.11 -13.87 -12.12
CA ALA A 190 -15.77 -13.35 -10.95
C ALA A 190 -17.06 -12.64 -11.38
N GLN A 191 -18.20 -13.23 -11.11
CA GLN A 191 -19.48 -12.55 -11.30
C GLN A 191 -19.67 -11.56 -10.17
N ILE A 192 -19.71 -10.30 -10.54
CA ILE A 192 -19.99 -9.21 -9.65
C ILE A 192 -21.48 -9.21 -9.35
N LYS A 193 -21.92 -9.85 -8.28
CA LYS A 193 -23.25 -9.52 -7.72
C LYS A 193 -23.12 -8.16 -7.03
N ASN A 194 -24.09 -7.25 -7.25
CA ASN A 194 -24.22 -5.99 -6.54
C ASN A 194 -23.99 -6.21 -5.04
N GLY A 195 -22.72 -6.11 -4.66
CA GLY A 195 -22.24 -6.50 -3.35
C GLY A 195 -22.53 -5.41 -2.34
N LYS A 196 -22.55 -5.81 -1.11
CA LYS A 196 -22.59 -4.92 0.04
C LYS A 196 -21.38 -3.98 -0.05
N GLU A 197 -21.62 -2.68 -0.11
CA GLU A 197 -20.55 -1.68 -0.05
C GLU A 197 -19.65 -1.96 1.15
N ILE A 198 -18.39 -2.25 0.91
CA ILE A 198 -17.40 -2.33 1.99
C ILE A 198 -16.90 -0.92 2.22
N LYS A 199 -17.21 -0.36 3.37
CA LYS A 199 -16.73 0.97 3.77
C LYS A 199 -15.47 0.81 4.59
N SER A 200 -14.39 1.40 4.15
CA SER A 200 -13.15 1.55 4.94
C SER A 200 -12.78 3.03 5.04
N GLU A 201 -12.10 3.41 6.11
CA GLU A 201 -11.56 4.77 6.23
C GLU A 201 -10.45 4.97 5.20
N LEU A 202 -10.43 6.12 4.51
CA LEU A 202 -9.37 6.42 3.56
C LEU A 202 -8.06 6.75 4.28
N GLN A 203 -8.12 7.60 5.32
CA GLN A 203 -6.92 7.87 6.10
C GLN A 203 -6.46 6.56 6.76
N TYR A 204 -5.22 6.20 6.51
CA TYR A 204 -4.61 4.92 6.87
C TYR A 204 -5.19 3.72 6.10
N PHE A 205 -5.72 3.95 4.89
CA PHE A 205 -6.25 2.88 4.04
C PHE A 205 -5.16 1.86 3.71
N ILE A 206 -5.53 0.59 3.78
CA ILE A 206 -4.72 -0.55 3.40
C ILE A 206 -5.59 -1.41 2.47
N PRO A 207 -5.05 -1.87 1.31
CA PRO A 207 -5.80 -2.71 0.37
C PRO A 207 -6.33 -4.00 1.00
N GLU A 208 -7.31 -4.64 0.35
CA GLU A 208 -7.81 -5.94 0.76
C GLU A 208 -6.73 -7.04 0.71
N GLY A 209 -6.98 -8.12 1.45
CA GLY A 209 -6.04 -9.23 1.62
C GLY A 209 -5.13 -9.03 2.84
N HIS A 210 -4.86 -10.12 3.57
CA HIS A 210 -4.09 -10.05 4.82
C HIS A 210 -2.63 -9.63 4.60
N ASN A 211 -2.11 -9.80 3.39
CA ASN A 211 -0.72 -9.58 3.04
C ASN A 211 -0.52 -8.57 1.90
N ALA A 212 -1.51 -7.70 1.69
CA ALA A 212 -1.50 -6.66 0.68
C ALA A 212 -1.28 -5.29 1.30
N TRP A 213 -0.47 -4.46 0.67
CA TRP A 213 -0.05 -3.15 1.14
C TRP A 213 -0.11 -2.12 0.00
N MET A 214 -0.24 -0.87 0.37
CA MET A 214 -0.12 0.23 -0.58
C MET A 214 1.36 0.62 -0.71
N GLY A 215 1.85 0.68 -1.93
CA GLY A 215 3.15 1.27 -2.26
C GLY A 215 2.98 2.42 -3.22
N ASP A 216 4.05 3.03 -3.63
CA ASP A 216 4.21 4.19 -4.50
C ASP A 216 2.91 4.84 -4.97
N VAL A 217 2.56 5.94 -4.32
CA VAL A 217 1.32 6.66 -4.57
C VAL A 217 1.57 7.75 -5.61
N ALA A 218 0.67 7.87 -6.58
CA ALA A 218 0.67 8.95 -7.55
C ALA A 218 -0.73 9.54 -7.68
N THR A 219 -0.86 10.86 -7.72
CA THR A 219 -2.15 11.54 -7.67
C THR A 219 -2.32 12.59 -8.74
N CYS A 220 -3.57 12.86 -9.12
CA CYS A 220 -3.93 13.98 -9.99
C CYS A 220 -5.36 14.46 -9.73
N TRP A 221 -5.65 15.66 -10.22
CA TRP A 221 -7.01 16.17 -10.36
C TRP A 221 -7.40 16.11 -11.83
N PHE A 222 -8.44 15.36 -12.16
CA PHE A 222 -8.93 15.22 -13.52
C PHE A 222 -10.44 14.93 -13.55
N GLY A 223 -11.14 15.47 -14.53
CA GLY A 223 -12.58 15.22 -14.71
C GLY A 223 -13.45 15.58 -13.49
N GLY A 224 -13.04 16.60 -12.71
CA GLY A 224 -13.73 16.98 -11.47
C GLY A 224 -13.53 16.00 -10.31
N ARG A 225 -12.51 15.17 -10.36
CA ARG A 225 -12.19 14.16 -9.34
C ARG A 225 -10.72 14.19 -8.94
N TYR A 226 -10.46 13.90 -7.68
CA TYR A 226 -9.13 13.58 -7.19
C TYR A 226 -8.91 12.09 -7.33
N HIS A 227 -7.85 11.72 -8.02
CA HIS A 227 -7.46 10.34 -8.29
C HIS A 227 -6.21 9.99 -7.49
N ILE A 228 -6.20 8.80 -6.95
CA ILE A 228 -5.03 8.17 -6.31
C ILE A 228 -4.75 6.87 -7.04
N PHE A 229 -3.59 6.77 -7.64
CA PHE A 229 -3.03 5.53 -8.17
C PHE A 229 -1.97 5.03 -7.21
N TYR A 230 -1.87 3.72 -7.01
CA TYR A 230 -0.85 3.17 -6.14
C TYR A 230 -0.40 1.79 -6.60
N LEU A 231 0.87 1.49 -6.37
CA LEU A 231 1.37 0.15 -6.58
C LEU A 231 0.82 -0.77 -5.47
N TYR A 232 0.08 -1.78 -5.90
CA TYR A 232 -0.38 -2.82 -5.00
C TYR A 232 0.79 -3.77 -4.75
N ASP A 233 1.28 -3.78 -3.52
CA ASP A 233 2.35 -4.65 -3.07
C ASP A 233 1.79 -5.86 -2.32
N ARG A 234 2.44 -6.99 -2.53
CA ARG A 234 2.18 -8.22 -1.80
C ARG A 234 3.46 -8.71 -1.18
N ARG A 235 3.36 -9.12 0.10
CA ARG A 235 4.44 -9.86 0.76
C ARG A 235 5.76 -9.11 0.78
N GLY A 236 5.75 -7.76 0.73
CA GLY A 236 6.93 -6.94 0.74
C GLY A 236 7.89 -7.30 -0.42
N HIS A 237 7.44 -7.22 -1.65
CA HIS A 237 8.16 -7.59 -2.88
C HIS A 237 8.42 -9.09 -3.09
N ARG A 238 7.80 -9.98 -2.33
CA ARG A 238 8.08 -11.42 -2.42
C ARG A 238 7.19 -12.16 -3.40
N SER A 239 6.28 -11.47 -4.11
CA SER A 239 5.50 -12.04 -5.19
C SER A 239 6.39 -12.65 -6.28
N LYS A 240 5.91 -13.66 -6.98
CA LYS A 240 6.67 -14.42 -7.99
C LYS A 240 8.00 -14.99 -7.47
N LEU A 241 7.99 -15.58 -6.28
CA LEU A 241 9.22 -16.09 -5.64
C LEU A 241 10.28 -14.99 -5.44
N GLY A 242 9.86 -13.77 -5.10
CA GLY A 242 10.72 -12.62 -4.88
C GLY A 242 11.19 -11.89 -6.14
N ARG A 243 10.55 -12.13 -7.28
CA ARG A 243 10.89 -11.48 -8.56
C ARG A 243 9.99 -10.29 -8.91
N GLY A 244 9.13 -9.88 -7.97
CA GLY A 244 8.22 -8.75 -8.09
C GLY A 244 6.90 -9.09 -8.78
N GLY A 245 5.91 -8.24 -8.60
CA GLY A 245 4.56 -8.45 -9.13
C GLY A 245 3.65 -7.29 -8.79
N HIS A 246 4.16 -6.05 -8.91
CA HIS A 246 3.38 -4.85 -8.67
C HIS A 246 2.52 -4.52 -9.87
N TYR A 247 1.39 -3.87 -9.58
CA TYR A 247 0.47 -3.32 -10.57
C TYR A 247 -0.27 -2.12 -9.97
N PHE A 248 -0.88 -1.29 -10.82
CA PHE A 248 -1.55 -0.08 -10.35
C PHE A 248 -3.02 -0.32 -10.04
N GLU A 249 -3.38 -0.09 -8.80
CA GLU A 249 -4.74 0.08 -8.32
C GLU A 249 -5.18 1.55 -8.37
N HIS A 250 -6.49 1.79 -8.24
CA HIS A 250 -7.05 3.12 -8.44
C HIS A 250 -8.18 3.44 -7.46
N LEU A 251 -8.06 4.59 -6.82
CA LEU A 251 -9.12 5.21 -6.00
C LEU A 251 -9.46 6.58 -6.58
N SER A 252 -10.71 7.04 -6.43
CA SER A 252 -11.05 8.41 -6.74
C SER A 252 -12.19 8.97 -5.90
N THR A 253 -12.29 10.31 -5.83
CA THR A 253 -13.35 11.02 -5.16
C THR A 253 -13.70 12.33 -5.86
N ALA A 254 -14.96 12.76 -5.80
CA ALA A 254 -15.38 14.09 -6.24
C ALA A 254 -15.61 15.06 -5.07
N ASP A 255 -15.77 14.56 -3.85
CA ASP A 255 -16.21 15.33 -2.68
C ASP A 255 -15.31 15.15 -1.43
N PHE A 256 -14.24 14.39 -1.54
CA PHE A 256 -13.32 13.98 -0.44
C PHE A 256 -14.00 13.26 0.73
N LYS A 257 -15.28 12.92 0.60
CA LYS A 257 -16.05 12.21 1.64
C LYS A 257 -16.31 10.76 1.25
N THR A 258 -16.68 10.58 -0.02
CA THR A 258 -16.97 9.27 -0.59
C THR A 258 -15.91 8.94 -1.63
N TRP A 259 -15.21 7.83 -1.43
CA TRP A 259 -14.17 7.34 -2.30
C TRP A 259 -14.62 6.06 -2.99
N THR A 260 -14.30 5.95 -4.24
CA THR A 260 -14.55 4.75 -5.03
C THR A 260 -13.25 4.02 -5.29
N ALA A 261 -13.18 2.75 -4.93
CA ALA A 261 -12.14 1.85 -5.43
C ALA A 261 -12.58 1.30 -6.78
N HIS A 262 -11.77 1.55 -7.79
CA HIS A 262 -12.00 1.09 -9.15
C HIS A 262 -11.30 -0.25 -9.42
N GLU A 263 -11.52 -0.81 -10.60
CA GLU A 263 -10.66 -1.88 -11.11
C GLU A 263 -9.23 -1.38 -11.25
N ALA A 264 -8.28 -2.31 -11.27
CA ALA A 264 -6.87 -1.97 -11.42
C ALA A 264 -6.66 -1.11 -12.69
N ALA A 265 -6.03 0.06 -12.53
CA ALA A 265 -5.77 0.94 -13.66
C ALA A 265 -4.81 0.30 -14.67
N VAL A 266 -3.79 -0.41 -14.18
CA VAL A 266 -2.82 -1.12 -15.02
C VAL A 266 -2.56 -2.50 -14.41
N PRO A 267 -3.38 -3.52 -14.74
CA PRO A 267 -3.20 -4.89 -14.23
C PRO A 267 -2.00 -5.58 -14.90
N LEU A 268 -1.48 -6.63 -14.27
CA LEU A 268 -0.54 -7.56 -14.92
C LEU A 268 -1.30 -8.56 -15.80
N GLU A 269 -0.88 -8.68 -17.05
CA GLU A 269 -1.49 -9.56 -18.06
C GLU A 269 -0.58 -10.73 -18.41
N TYR A 270 0.73 -10.60 -18.18
CA TYR A 270 1.73 -11.60 -18.53
C TYR A 270 2.60 -11.96 -17.33
N LYS A 271 3.01 -13.21 -17.24
CA LYS A 271 3.87 -13.72 -16.15
C LYS A 271 5.21 -12.98 -16.03
N TRP A 272 5.76 -12.54 -17.15
CA TRP A 272 7.04 -11.82 -17.18
C TRP A 272 6.95 -10.35 -16.72
N GLN A 273 5.75 -9.77 -16.68
CA GLN A 273 5.59 -8.37 -16.33
C GLN A 273 5.72 -8.11 -14.81
N THR A 274 6.31 -7.00 -14.48
CA THR A 274 6.15 -6.28 -13.21
C THR A 274 6.18 -4.79 -13.50
N LEU A 275 5.49 -3.99 -12.70
CA LEU A 275 5.41 -2.55 -12.94
C LEU A 275 6.22 -1.80 -11.89
N GLY A 276 6.88 -0.74 -12.33
CA GLY A 276 7.50 0.26 -11.47
C GLY A 276 6.65 1.51 -11.38
N THR A 277 7.11 2.45 -10.60
CA THR A 277 6.45 3.73 -10.37
C THR A 277 6.36 4.56 -11.63
N GLY A 278 5.43 5.50 -11.62
CA GLY A 278 5.22 6.53 -12.61
C GLY A 278 4.24 7.57 -12.08
N THR A 279 3.83 8.48 -12.92
CA THR A 279 2.92 9.57 -12.55
C THR A 279 1.75 9.71 -13.51
N PRO A 280 0.56 10.09 -13.02
CA PRO A 280 -0.50 10.56 -13.89
C PRO A 280 -0.15 11.93 -14.46
N PHE A 281 -0.54 12.17 -15.72
CA PHE A 281 -0.42 13.46 -16.40
C PHE A 281 -1.56 13.65 -17.39
N VAL A 282 -1.87 14.89 -17.72
CA VAL A 282 -2.90 15.22 -18.69
C VAL A 282 -2.24 15.63 -20.01
N TYR A 283 -2.71 15.03 -21.11
CA TYR A 283 -2.28 15.44 -22.44
C TYR A 283 -3.52 15.55 -23.34
N GLY A 284 -3.71 16.75 -23.93
CA GLY A 284 -4.99 17.09 -24.52
C GLY A 284 -6.11 17.03 -23.47
N ASP A 285 -7.21 16.36 -23.81
CA ASP A 285 -8.36 16.17 -22.92
C ASP A 285 -8.36 14.81 -22.23
N SER A 286 -7.22 14.12 -22.19
CA SER A 286 -7.14 12.75 -21.68
C SER A 286 -6.18 12.63 -20.50
N LEU A 287 -6.52 11.77 -19.57
CA LEU A 287 -5.67 11.38 -18.46
C LEU A 287 -4.80 10.19 -18.87
N TYR A 288 -3.51 10.32 -18.66
CA TYR A 288 -2.49 9.29 -18.84
C TYR A 288 -1.91 8.89 -17.50
N LEU A 289 -1.50 7.64 -17.39
CA LEU A 289 -0.71 7.15 -16.25
C LEU A 289 0.57 6.53 -16.80
N SER A 290 1.70 7.21 -16.62
CA SER A 290 3.02 6.67 -16.97
C SER A 290 3.46 5.62 -15.96
N TYR A 291 4.29 4.67 -16.37
CA TYR A 291 4.87 3.67 -15.47
C TYR A 291 6.11 3.01 -16.08
N GLY A 292 6.97 2.50 -15.19
CA GLY A 292 8.07 1.63 -15.59
C GLY A 292 7.54 0.22 -15.86
N LEU A 293 7.81 -0.31 -17.05
CA LEU A 293 7.60 -1.71 -17.38
C LEU A 293 8.92 -2.47 -17.19
N HIS A 294 8.88 -3.50 -16.34
CA HIS A 294 10.03 -4.36 -16.09
C HIS A 294 9.71 -5.79 -16.47
N SER A 295 10.72 -6.47 -16.95
CA SER A 295 10.68 -7.92 -17.04
C SER A 295 11.11 -8.51 -15.71
N THR A 296 10.28 -9.33 -15.11
CA THR A 296 10.67 -10.19 -13.98
C THR A 296 12.00 -10.84 -14.33
N ARG A 297 13.07 -10.60 -13.57
CA ARG A 297 14.46 -11.02 -13.79
C ARG A 297 14.62 -12.34 -14.55
N ILE A 298 14.18 -12.34 -15.81
CA ILE A 298 14.12 -13.48 -16.67
C ILE A 298 15.41 -13.50 -17.45
N THR A 299 16.20 -14.52 -17.25
CA THR A 299 17.39 -14.75 -18.06
C THR A 299 17.01 -15.17 -19.48
N ALA A 300 17.97 -15.18 -20.38
CA ALA A 300 17.75 -15.58 -21.79
C ALA A 300 17.08 -16.95 -21.94
N LYS A 301 17.31 -17.87 -21.00
CA LYS A 301 16.77 -19.23 -21.01
C LYS A 301 15.32 -19.29 -20.49
N ALA A 302 14.99 -18.55 -19.43
CA ALA A 302 13.61 -18.44 -18.97
C ALA A 302 12.69 -17.75 -19.99
N ARG A 303 13.25 -16.95 -20.90
CA ARG A 303 12.51 -16.43 -22.06
C ARG A 303 11.96 -17.53 -22.98
N GLN A 304 12.69 -18.62 -23.13
CA GLN A 304 12.20 -19.75 -23.94
C GLN A 304 10.95 -20.36 -23.31
N THR A 305 10.91 -20.44 -21.99
CA THR A 305 9.74 -20.92 -21.24
C THR A 305 8.53 -19.97 -21.34
N LEU A 306 8.78 -18.67 -21.44
CA LEU A 306 7.73 -17.65 -21.61
C LEU A 306 7.58 -17.18 -23.07
N ALA A 307 8.21 -17.87 -24.02
CA ALA A 307 8.24 -17.49 -25.44
C ALA A 307 6.85 -17.32 -26.05
N ALA A 308 5.88 -18.14 -25.66
CA ALA A 308 4.51 -18.02 -26.15
C ALA A 308 3.85 -16.71 -25.67
N GLN A 309 4.01 -16.35 -24.39
CA GLN A 309 3.50 -15.08 -23.85
C GLN A 309 4.22 -13.89 -24.46
N TRP A 310 5.52 -14.02 -24.69
CA TRP A 310 6.31 -13.00 -25.34
C TRP A 310 5.87 -12.77 -26.79
N LYS A 311 5.72 -13.85 -27.55
CA LYS A 311 5.23 -13.79 -28.93
C LYS A 311 3.85 -13.17 -29.02
N ARG A 312 2.96 -13.46 -28.07
CA ARG A 312 1.65 -12.83 -27.99
C ARG A 312 1.76 -11.33 -27.72
N TYR A 313 2.61 -10.92 -26.77
CA TYR A 313 2.86 -9.50 -26.49
C TYR A 313 3.33 -8.73 -27.73
N GLU A 314 4.24 -9.31 -28.51
CA GLU A 314 4.67 -8.74 -29.79
C GLU A 314 3.54 -8.73 -30.83
N GLN A 315 2.73 -9.78 -30.89
CA GLN A 315 1.57 -9.86 -31.80
C GLN A 315 0.48 -8.83 -31.43
N ASP A 316 0.37 -8.44 -30.18
CA ASP A 316 -0.52 -7.39 -29.71
C ASP A 316 0.00 -5.98 -30.09
N GLY A 317 1.09 -5.90 -30.84
CA GLY A 317 1.62 -4.66 -31.43
C GLY A 317 2.48 -3.83 -30.48
N HIS A 318 2.95 -4.40 -29.38
CA HIS A 318 3.83 -3.68 -28.46
C HIS A 318 5.21 -3.44 -29.07
N THR A 319 5.61 -2.18 -29.15
CA THR A 319 6.85 -1.75 -29.79
C THR A 319 7.64 -0.79 -28.89
N SER A 320 8.93 -0.65 -29.18
CA SER A 320 9.76 0.40 -28.59
C SER A 320 9.93 1.54 -29.61
N ALA A 321 9.49 2.74 -29.25
CA ALA A 321 9.67 3.93 -30.08
C ALA A 321 11.13 4.45 -30.10
N VAL A 322 11.97 3.98 -29.15
CA VAL A 322 13.25 4.66 -28.88
C VAL A 322 14.49 3.84 -29.22
N LEU A 323 14.52 2.53 -29.05
CA LEU A 323 15.79 1.80 -29.13
C LEU A 323 15.61 0.30 -29.44
N MET A 324 15.12 -0.04 -30.63
CA MET A 324 15.07 -1.44 -31.08
C MET A 324 16.46 -2.12 -31.11
N ASP A 325 17.52 -1.36 -31.31
CA ASP A 325 18.88 -1.90 -31.48
C ASP A 325 19.59 -2.29 -30.17
N THR A 326 19.12 -1.82 -29.01
CA THR A 326 19.79 -2.08 -27.71
C THR A 326 19.03 -3.06 -26.82
N LEU A 327 17.78 -3.38 -27.14
CA LEU A 327 16.93 -4.28 -26.34
C LEU A 327 17.12 -5.74 -26.75
N GLN A 328 18.30 -6.31 -26.50
CA GLN A 328 18.49 -7.77 -26.54
C GLN A 328 17.80 -8.49 -25.36
N THR A 329 17.14 -7.76 -24.49
CA THR A 329 16.44 -8.22 -23.29
C THR A 329 14.93 -7.96 -23.41
N PRO A 330 14.08 -8.64 -22.63
CA PRO A 330 12.64 -8.34 -22.54
C PRO A 330 12.38 -6.84 -22.40
N PRO A 331 11.28 -6.27 -22.96
CA PRO A 331 11.05 -4.83 -22.91
C PRO A 331 11.05 -4.37 -21.46
N ALA A 332 11.99 -3.49 -21.18
CA ALA A 332 12.04 -2.71 -19.95
C ALA A 332 12.16 -1.24 -20.35
N GLY A 333 11.44 -0.37 -19.67
CA GLY A 333 11.44 1.05 -19.96
C GLY A 333 10.12 1.71 -19.59
N SER A 334 9.99 2.96 -19.98
CA SER A 334 8.79 3.74 -19.69
C SER A 334 7.70 3.54 -20.72
N THR A 335 6.49 3.38 -20.24
CA THR A 335 5.27 3.34 -21.04
C THR A 335 4.14 4.06 -20.30
N TYR A 336 2.92 3.98 -20.81
CA TYR A 336 1.76 4.59 -20.18
C TYR A 336 0.48 3.80 -20.46
N ALA A 337 -0.56 4.10 -19.69
CA ALA A 337 -1.94 3.75 -19.99
C ALA A 337 -2.78 5.03 -20.14
N VAL A 338 -3.81 4.98 -20.98
CA VAL A 338 -4.71 6.11 -21.26
C VAL A 338 -6.09 5.82 -20.71
N CYS A 339 -6.65 6.76 -19.98
CA CYS A 339 -8.03 6.70 -19.52
C CYS A 339 -9.00 6.81 -20.70
N THR A 340 -9.92 5.87 -20.86
CA THR A 340 -10.82 5.77 -22.02
C THR A 340 -12.24 6.20 -21.74
N ASP A 341 -12.64 6.31 -20.48
CA ASP A 341 -14.00 6.69 -20.04
C ASP A 341 -14.03 8.03 -19.26
N GLY A 342 -12.88 8.70 -19.16
CA GLY A 342 -12.73 9.94 -18.41
C GLY A 342 -12.69 9.76 -16.89
N VAL A 343 -12.76 8.54 -16.36
CA VAL A 343 -12.80 8.27 -14.91
C VAL A 343 -11.86 7.15 -14.47
N SER A 344 -12.01 5.93 -15.02
CA SER A 344 -11.44 4.75 -14.37
C SER A 344 -10.94 3.64 -15.29
N ARG A 345 -11.38 3.59 -16.54
CA ARG A 345 -10.96 2.55 -17.48
C ARG A 345 -9.71 2.97 -18.24
N PHE A 346 -8.66 2.20 -18.08
CA PHE A 346 -7.37 2.48 -18.71
C PHE A 346 -7.05 1.43 -19.77
N ARG A 347 -6.53 1.89 -20.91
CA ARG A 347 -5.98 1.06 -21.97
C ARG A 347 -4.47 1.26 -22.01
N LYS A 348 -3.72 0.19 -21.90
CA LYS A 348 -2.26 0.22 -21.98
C LYS A 348 -1.80 0.68 -23.36
N SER A 349 -0.73 1.46 -23.40
CA SER A 349 -0.03 1.81 -24.61
C SER A 349 0.69 0.60 -25.19
N ASN A 350 0.84 0.59 -26.52
CA ASN A 350 1.66 -0.38 -27.22
C ASN A 350 3.10 0.09 -27.44
N VAL A 351 3.50 1.21 -26.81
CA VAL A 351 4.79 1.87 -27.05
C VAL A 351 5.60 1.98 -25.78
N LEU A 352 6.85 1.56 -25.82
CA LEU A 352 7.89 1.98 -24.87
C LEU A 352 8.56 3.25 -25.42
N PHE A 353 8.35 4.38 -24.74
CA PHE A 353 8.78 5.68 -25.28
C PHE A 353 10.16 6.11 -24.77
N HIS A 354 10.67 5.53 -23.69
CA HIS A 354 11.94 5.90 -23.10
C HIS A 354 12.56 4.73 -22.32
N PRO A 355 13.90 4.57 -22.30
CA PRO A 355 14.55 3.46 -21.61
C PRO A 355 14.66 3.64 -20.08
N CYS A 356 14.19 4.76 -19.50
CA CYS A 356 14.26 4.95 -18.06
C CYS A 356 13.22 4.11 -17.31
N GLU A 357 13.49 3.94 -16.04
CA GLU A 357 12.58 3.42 -15.03
C GLU A 357 11.94 4.60 -14.28
N ASN A 358 10.71 4.43 -13.79
CA ASN A 358 10.00 5.41 -12.97
C ASN A 358 9.87 6.80 -13.64
N PRO A 359 9.17 6.89 -14.78
CA PRO A 359 8.99 8.15 -15.49
C PRO A 359 8.06 9.10 -14.70
N SER A 360 8.59 10.21 -14.23
CA SER A 360 7.82 11.29 -13.61
C SER A 360 7.49 12.34 -14.67
N ILE A 361 6.26 12.29 -15.19
CA ILE A 361 5.81 13.17 -16.27
C ILE A 361 4.83 14.22 -15.75
N SER A 362 4.99 15.45 -16.19
CA SER A 362 4.06 16.55 -15.99
C SER A 362 3.83 17.30 -17.29
N THR A 363 2.70 18.00 -17.39
CA THR A 363 2.36 18.83 -18.55
C THR A 363 2.51 20.30 -18.20
N LEU A 364 3.29 21.03 -18.99
CA LEU A 364 3.41 22.47 -18.86
C LEU A 364 2.19 23.20 -19.42
N PRO A 365 1.96 24.48 -19.05
CA PRO A 365 0.81 25.25 -19.55
C PRO A 365 0.73 25.39 -21.07
N ASP A 366 1.85 25.29 -21.78
CA ASP A 366 1.93 25.34 -23.25
C ASP A 366 1.66 23.96 -23.91
N GLY A 367 1.37 22.92 -23.11
CA GLY A 367 1.13 21.56 -23.59
C GLY A 367 2.39 20.70 -23.71
N THR A 368 3.59 21.26 -23.52
CA THR A 368 4.85 20.52 -23.54
C THR A 368 4.90 19.53 -22.38
N LEU A 369 5.31 18.31 -22.64
CA LEU A 369 5.54 17.29 -21.61
C LEU A 369 6.97 17.43 -21.07
N VAL A 370 7.11 17.41 -19.75
CA VAL A 370 8.39 17.34 -19.05
C VAL A 370 8.46 16.04 -18.26
N MET A 371 9.57 15.33 -18.39
CA MET A 371 9.83 14.10 -17.65
C MET A 371 11.12 14.21 -16.85
N PHE A 372 11.05 13.88 -15.58
CA PHE A 372 12.23 13.63 -14.76
C PHE A 372 12.50 12.13 -14.73
N ALA A 373 13.68 11.75 -15.21
CA ALA A 373 14.14 10.37 -15.24
C ALA A 373 15.27 10.18 -14.24
N SER A 374 15.07 9.31 -13.24
CA SER A 374 16.06 9.07 -12.17
C SER A 374 16.96 7.88 -12.42
N TYR A 375 16.52 6.92 -13.22
CA TYR A 375 17.25 5.70 -13.60
C TYR A 375 17.43 5.57 -15.11
N GLY A 376 18.40 4.80 -15.51
CA GLY A 376 18.72 4.61 -16.93
C GLY A 376 19.24 5.89 -17.55
N ALA A 377 18.57 6.43 -18.54
CA ALA A 377 18.90 7.72 -19.15
C ALA A 377 18.42 8.88 -18.26
N ARG A 378 19.21 9.19 -17.23
CA ARG A 378 18.90 10.23 -16.23
C ARG A 378 18.82 11.61 -16.87
N GLY A 379 18.06 12.49 -16.23
CA GLY A 379 17.98 13.90 -16.60
C GLY A 379 16.55 14.42 -16.69
N THR A 380 16.46 15.66 -17.19
CA THR A 380 15.19 16.31 -17.55
C THR A 380 14.97 16.18 -19.05
N TRP A 381 13.84 15.62 -19.44
CA TRP A 381 13.49 15.37 -20.81
C TRP A 381 12.22 16.12 -21.19
N LYS A 382 12.09 16.51 -22.47
CA LYS A 382 10.89 17.16 -23.02
C LYS A 382 10.41 16.47 -24.27
N ALA A 383 9.09 16.49 -24.48
CA ALA A 383 8.43 16.01 -25.68
C ALA A 383 7.15 16.80 -25.95
N ASP A 384 6.71 16.79 -27.20
CA ASP A 384 5.44 17.38 -27.64
C ASP A 384 4.33 16.32 -27.73
N HIS A 385 4.66 15.04 -27.58
CA HIS A 385 3.74 13.91 -27.60
C HIS A 385 4.18 12.82 -26.60
N PRO A 386 3.24 12.09 -25.95
CA PRO A 386 3.58 11.02 -25.00
C PRO A 386 4.55 9.96 -25.55
N ASP A 387 4.41 9.59 -26.83
CA ASP A 387 5.32 8.63 -27.49
C ASP A 387 6.70 9.23 -27.83
N GLY A 388 6.86 10.52 -27.63
CA GLY A 388 8.09 11.25 -27.96
C GLY A 388 8.10 11.82 -29.40
N PRO A 389 9.27 12.12 -29.98
CA PRO A 389 10.59 11.82 -29.43
C PRO A 389 10.91 12.65 -28.18
N TRP A 390 11.43 12.02 -27.15
CA TRP A 390 11.88 12.66 -25.92
C TRP A 390 13.31 13.17 -26.11
N ARG A 391 13.53 14.46 -25.82
CA ARG A 391 14.83 15.13 -25.93
C ARG A 391 15.36 15.49 -24.55
N CYS A 392 16.57 15.07 -24.22
CA CYS A 392 17.25 15.50 -23.00
C CYS A 392 17.57 16.99 -23.08
N VAL A 393 17.08 17.75 -22.12
CA VAL A 393 17.33 19.20 -22.02
C VAL A 393 18.27 19.53 -20.89
N ASP A 394 18.44 18.64 -19.92
CA ASP A 394 19.40 18.76 -18.83
C ASP A 394 19.79 17.35 -18.35
N GLU A 395 21.06 17.00 -18.47
CA GLU A 395 21.61 15.73 -17.99
C GLU A 395 21.83 15.74 -16.46
N LYS A 396 21.85 16.92 -15.85
CA LYS A 396 22.05 17.09 -14.42
C LYS A 396 20.71 17.04 -13.68
N PHE A 397 20.38 15.89 -13.13
CA PHE A 397 19.25 15.79 -12.25
C PHE A 397 19.67 16.16 -10.81
N PRO A 398 19.03 17.16 -10.16
CA PRO A 398 19.53 17.72 -8.90
C PRO A 398 19.40 16.76 -7.72
N LEU A 399 18.54 15.73 -7.82
CA LEU A 399 18.26 14.78 -6.74
C LEU A 399 18.87 13.42 -7.02
N GLY A 400 19.56 12.87 -6.02
CA GLY A 400 19.85 11.45 -5.96
C GLY A 400 18.60 10.75 -5.42
N GLY A 401 17.97 9.89 -6.18
CA GLY A 401 16.81 9.16 -5.67
C GLY A 401 15.92 8.59 -6.75
N ASP A 402 15.01 7.77 -6.31
CA ASP A 402 14.05 7.01 -7.05
C ASP A 402 12.67 7.67 -6.94
N CYS A 403 11.76 7.41 -7.86
CA CYS A 403 10.35 7.77 -7.74
C CYS A 403 10.14 9.27 -7.47
N THR A 404 10.65 10.12 -8.35
CA THR A 404 10.55 11.57 -8.20
C THR A 404 9.16 12.09 -8.58
N PHE A 405 8.77 13.19 -7.98
CA PHE A 405 7.56 13.92 -8.29
C PHE A 405 7.82 15.42 -8.29
N SER A 406 7.31 16.16 -9.28
CA SER A 406 7.48 17.61 -9.37
C SER A 406 6.14 18.34 -9.42
N PHE A 407 6.11 19.55 -8.86
CA PHE A 407 4.95 20.44 -8.93
C PHE A 407 5.37 21.91 -8.78
N PRO A 408 4.73 22.80 -9.55
CA PRO A 408 4.88 24.23 -9.36
C PRO A 408 3.95 24.73 -8.26
N TRP A 409 4.36 25.76 -7.50
CA TRP A 409 3.50 26.47 -6.57
C TRP A 409 3.97 27.92 -6.36
N GLY A 410 3.17 28.88 -6.80
CA GLY A 410 3.52 30.30 -6.77
C GLY A 410 4.79 30.58 -7.61
N GLU A 411 5.78 31.19 -6.99
CA GLU A 411 7.07 31.50 -7.63
C GLU A 411 8.11 30.36 -7.51
N TYR A 412 7.70 29.19 -7.05
CA TYR A 412 8.59 28.08 -6.76
C TYR A 412 8.22 26.83 -7.57
N GLU A 413 9.27 26.10 -7.95
CA GLU A 413 9.17 24.74 -8.44
C GLU A 413 9.73 23.78 -7.39
N TYR A 414 9.02 22.72 -7.10
CA TYR A 414 9.41 21.70 -6.14
C TYR A 414 9.61 20.38 -6.84
N VAL A 415 10.66 19.64 -6.45
CA VAL A 415 10.89 18.26 -6.88
C VAL A 415 11.14 17.42 -5.63
N ILE A 416 10.33 16.40 -5.42
CA ILE A 416 10.48 15.45 -4.33
C ILE A 416 11.19 14.22 -4.88
N GLY A 417 12.31 13.85 -4.29
CA GLY A 417 13.05 12.62 -4.62
C GLY A 417 12.66 11.50 -3.66
N GLY A 418 11.75 10.67 -4.11
CA GLY A 418 11.27 9.43 -3.52
C GLY A 418 11.27 9.28 -2.01
N PHE A 419 12.43 9.10 -1.42
CA PHE A 419 12.53 8.71 -0.02
C PHE A 419 13.29 9.70 0.88
N THR A 420 14.05 10.66 0.31
CA THR A 420 15.07 11.31 1.13
C THR A 420 15.28 12.80 0.90
N GLN A 421 14.79 13.40 -0.18
CA GLN A 421 15.15 14.77 -0.52
C GLN A 421 14.01 15.53 -1.20
N MET A 422 13.96 16.84 -0.95
CA MET A 422 13.17 17.77 -1.71
C MET A 422 14.10 18.87 -2.24
N TRP A 423 13.88 19.25 -3.50
CA TRP A 423 14.56 20.37 -4.14
C TRP A 423 13.54 21.46 -4.44
N ARG A 424 13.93 22.70 -4.19
CA ARG A 424 13.12 23.88 -4.47
C ARG A 424 13.91 24.87 -5.29
N LYS A 425 13.31 25.36 -6.34
CA LYS A 425 13.86 26.42 -7.19
C LYS A 425 12.94 27.62 -7.17
N SER A 426 13.47 28.80 -6.89
CA SER A 426 12.72 30.04 -7.00
C SER A 426 12.70 30.56 -8.44
N ALA A 427 11.74 31.43 -8.77
CA ALA A 427 11.66 32.11 -10.05
C ALA A 427 12.90 32.99 -10.33
N GLN A 428 13.61 33.43 -9.28
CA GLN A 428 14.86 34.19 -9.38
C GLN A 428 16.08 33.30 -9.63
N GLY A 429 15.90 31.95 -9.73
CA GLY A 429 16.97 31.02 -10.08
C GLY A 429 17.84 30.57 -8.91
N THR A 430 17.46 30.86 -7.67
CA THR A 430 18.11 30.25 -6.49
C THR A 430 17.63 28.84 -6.28
N ASP A 431 18.55 27.90 -6.15
CA ASP A 431 18.27 26.49 -5.95
C ASP A 431 18.59 26.10 -4.51
N ASP A 432 17.59 25.55 -3.82
CA ASP A 432 17.73 25.05 -2.46
C ASP A 432 17.50 23.54 -2.42
N LEU A 433 18.49 22.81 -1.93
CA LEU A 433 18.29 21.42 -1.55
C LEU A 433 17.81 21.37 -0.09
N ILE A 434 16.56 20.97 0.11
CA ILE A 434 15.94 20.97 1.42
C ILE A 434 16.10 19.60 2.06
N ALA A 435 16.65 19.57 3.27
CA ALA A 435 16.74 18.34 4.04
C ALA A 435 15.33 17.93 4.53
N LEU A 436 15.02 16.65 4.40
CA LEU A 436 13.78 16.10 4.92
C LEU A 436 13.63 16.29 6.43
N GLY A 437 12.41 16.42 6.89
CA GLY A 437 12.08 16.72 8.28
C GLY A 437 12.11 18.21 8.60
N GLN A 438 12.65 19.04 7.70
CA GLN A 438 12.62 20.50 7.84
C GLN A 438 11.39 21.11 7.17
N ASP A 439 10.77 20.39 6.25
CA ASP A 439 9.63 20.87 5.47
C ASP A 439 8.46 19.86 5.52
N ILE A 440 8.08 19.26 4.40
CA ILE A 440 6.84 18.48 4.28
C ILE A 440 6.98 16.98 4.57
N TYR A 441 8.19 16.47 4.65
CA TYR A 441 8.40 15.03 4.88
C TYR A 441 8.08 14.66 6.33
N ASP A 442 6.97 14.00 6.51
CA ASP A 442 6.44 13.65 7.83
C ASP A 442 6.50 12.14 8.15
N GLY A 443 7.41 11.41 7.51
CA GLY A 443 7.56 9.96 7.64
C GLY A 443 6.91 9.19 6.49
N LEU A 444 6.47 9.88 5.44
CA LEU A 444 5.87 9.28 4.25
C LEU A 444 6.94 8.84 3.25
N SER A 445 6.68 7.71 2.60
CA SER A 445 7.45 7.26 1.44
C SER A 445 6.79 7.73 0.17
N VAL A 446 7.62 8.11 -0.82
CA VAL A 446 7.20 8.50 -2.17
C VAL A 446 5.98 9.44 -2.18
N PRO A 447 6.03 10.58 -1.48
CA PRO A 447 4.90 11.49 -1.46
C PRO A 447 4.78 12.22 -2.81
N CYS A 448 3.53 12.41 -3.24
CA CYS A 448 3.19 13.24 -4.41
C CYS A 448 2.21 14.33 -4.00
N VAL A 449 2.20 15.44 -4.76
CA VAL A 449 1.42 16.63 -4.44
C VAL A 449 0.55 17.03 -5.63
N THR A 450 -0.73 17.24 -5.39
CA THR A 450 -1.70 17.64 -6.41
C THR A 450 -2.49 18.87 -5.96
N GLU A 451 -2.61 19.84 -6.84
CA GLU A 451 -3.58 20.93 -6.68
C GLU A 451 -4.99 20.43 -7.01
N VAL A 452 -5.94 20.72 -6.15
CA VAL A 452 -7.35 20.39 -6.35
C VAL A 452 -8.18 21.64 -6.66
N MET A 453 -9.42 21.44 -7.08
CA MET A 453 -10.29 22.47 -7.66
C MET A 453 -10.42 23.75 -6.83
N ASP A 454 -10.35 23.67 -5.51
CA ASP A 454 -10.47 24.82 -4.60
C ASP A 454 -9.12 25.51 -4.29
N GLY A 455 -8.06 25.15 -5.04
CA GLY A 455 -6.72 25.69 -4.87
C GLY A 455 -5.92 25.08 -3.72
N ARG A 456 -6.49 24.14 -2.97
CA ARG A 456 -5.74 23.38 -1.97
C ARG A 456 -4.70 22.49 -2.64
N ARG A 457 -3.62 22.24 -1.94
CA ARG A 457 -2.60 21.26 -2.33
C ARG A 457 -2.66 20.08 -1.39
N LEU A 458 -2.83 18.91 -1.96
CA LEU A 458 -2.89 17.66 -1.21
C LEU A 458 -1.64 16.84 -1.47
N MET A 459 -0.97 16.43 -0.42
CA MET A 459 0.14 15.48 -0.45
C MET A 459 -0.37 14.11 -0.05
N ALA A 460 -0.14 13.12 -0.87
CA ALA A 460 -0.42 11.73 -0.58
C ALA A 460 0.85 10.90 -0.63
N GLY A 461 0.98 9.97 0.27
CA GLY A 461 2.08 9.02 0.35
C GLY A 461 1.70 7.83 1.21
N TRP A 462 2.64 6.99 1.55
CA TRP A 462 2.38 5.83 2.40
C TRP A 462 3.39 5.74 3.55
N VAL A 463 2.93 5.26 4.69
CA VAL A 463 3.80 4.96 5.82
C VAL A 463 4.15 3.48 5.79
N GLN A 464 5.45 3.17 5.77
CA GLN A 464 5.92 1.79 5.69
C GLN A 464 5.60 1.03 6.97
N VAL A 465 5.05 -0.16 6.81
CA VAL A 465 4.85 -1.12 7.90
C VAL A 465 6.08 -2.03 7.98
N ALA A 466 6.57 -2.28 9.21
CA ALA A 466 7.80 -3.05 9.41
C ALA A 466 7.72 -4.45 8.78
N GLY A 467 8.78 -4.84 8.09
CA GLY A 467 8.88 -6.13 7.40
C GLY A 467 8.23 -6.17 6.01
N HIS A 468 7.59 -5.07 5.59
CA HIS A 468 6.97 -4.92 4.27
C HIS A 468 7.59 -3.75 3.52
N TRP A 469 7.52 -3.75 2.19
CA TRP A 469 7.89 -2.58 1.39
C TRP A 469 6.77 -1.55 1.43
N GLY A 470 5.53 -1.95 1.22
CA GLY A 470 4.37 -1.09 1.26
C GLY A 470 3.84 -0.81 2.69
N GLY A 471 2.73 -0.12 2.77
CA GLY A 471 2.11 0.25 4.05
C GLY A 471 0.70 0.81 3.92
N ALA A 472 0.41 1.85 4.69
CA ALA A 472 -0.87 2.51 4.78
C ALA A 472 -0.86 3.89 4.12
N LEU A 473 -1.92 4.23 3.41
CA LEU A 473 -2.11 5.55 2.79
C LEU A 473 -2.23 6.64 3.83
N VAL A 474 -1.56 7.75 3.57
CA VAL A 474 -1.69 8.99 4.34
C VAL A 474 -1.85 10.16 3.38
N VAL A 475 -2.83 11.02 3.66
CA VAL A 475 -3.06 12.25 2.92
C VAL A 475 -2.97 13.46 3.85
N ARG A 476 -2.29 14.51 3.38
CA ARG A 476 -2.10 15.78 4.08
C ARG A 476 -2.57 16.94 3.22
N GLU A 477 -2.97 18.01 3.84
CA GLU A 477 -3.10 19.30 3.20
C GLU A 477 -1.81 20.10 3.40
N LEU A 478 -1.28 20.66 2.33
CA LEU A 478 -0.09 21.51 2.37
C LEU A 478 -0.45 22.99 2.42
N MET A 479 0.44 23.76 3.03
CA MET A 479 0.41 25.21 3.05
C MET A 479 1.79 25.72 2.65
N GLN A 480 1.85 26.84 1.92
CA GLN A 480 3.10 27.46 1.51
C GLN A 480 3.32 28.76 2.28
N ARG A 481 4.48 28.92 2.87
CA ARG A 481 4.94 30.17 3.48
C ARG A 481 5.41 31.15 2.39
N ALA A 482 5.51 32.42 2.73
CA ALA A 482 5.99 33.47 1.83
C ALA A 482 7.43 33.24 1.33
N ASP A 483 8.26 32.55 2.11
CA ASP A 483 9.62 32.16 1.75
C ASP A 483 9.69 30.84 0.95
N GLY A 484 8.57 30.30 0.54
CA GLY A 484 8.45 29.05 -0.22
C GLY A 484 8.61 27.79 0.62
N ARG A 485 8.80 27.85 1.94
CA ARG A 485 8.77 26.67 2.80
C ARG A 485 7.36 26.10 2.85
N LEU A 486 7.27 24.78 2.95
CA LEU A 486 6.01 24.08 3.03
C LEU A 486 5.72 23.63 4.46
N GLU A 487 4.45 23.66 4.79
CA GLU A 487 3.89 23.18 6.04
C GLU A 487 2.80 22.16 5.72
N SER A 488 2.49 21.29 6.67
CA SER A 488 1.49 20.25 6.48
C SER A 488 0.51 20.20 7.64
N ARG A 489 -0.75 19.89 7.33
CA ARG A 489 -1.79 19.66 8.33
C ARG A 489 -2.67 18.49 7.99
N TRP A 490 -3.38 17.98 8.97
CA TRP A 490 -4.40 16.99 8.73
C TRP A 490 -5.53 17.56 7.87
N MET A 491 -6.00 16.77 6.93
CA MET A 491 -7.19 17.09 6.15
C MET A 491 -8.43 16.70 6.98
N PRO A 492 -9.25 17.67 7.44
CA PRO A 492 -10.34 17.37 8.39
C PRO A 492 -11.36 16.36 7.87
N GLU A 493 -11.59 16.34 6.56
CA GLU A 493 -12.54 15.43 5.90
C GLU A 493 -12.13 13.97 6.01
N LEU A 494 -10.82 13.71 6.11
CA LEU A 494 -10.25 12.35 6.11
C LEU A 494 -10.02 11.78 7.51
N MET A 495 -10.09 12.62 8.55
CA MET A 495 -9.77 12.18 9.91
C MET A 495 -10.75 11.12 10.41
N PRO A 496 -10.26 10.05 11.07
CA PRO A 496 -11.09 9.01 11.64
C PRO A 496 -12.17 9.58 12.57
N GLN A 497 -13.34 8.96 12.54
CA GLN A 497 -14.41 9.33 13.48
C GLN A 497 -14.03 8.98 14.92
N THR A 498 -14.40 9.84 15.83
CA THR A 498 -14.18 9.62 17.26
C THR A 498 -15.49 9.40 18.01
N ALA A 499 -15.43 8.69 19.12
CA ALA A 499 -16.46 8.70 20.15
C ALA A 499 -16.46 10.05 20.90
N ARG A 500 -17.30 10.15 21.95
CA ARG A 500 -17.35 11.36 22.76
C ARG A 500 -15.98 11.68 23.37
N MET A 501 -15.50 12.91 23.18
CA MET A 501 -14.29 13.42 23.80
C MET A 501 -14.48 13.50 25.31
N ARG A 502 -13.50 13.00 26.07
CA ARG A 502 -13.43 13.07 27.52
C ARG A 502 -12.24 13.94 27.93
N GLN A 503 -12.48 14.93 28.75
CA GLN A 503 -11.41 15.69 29.37
C GLN A 503 -10.74 14.85 30.46
N LEU A 504 -9.44 14.58 30.30
CA LEU A 504 -8.62 13.84 31.26
C LEU A 504 -8.07 14.79 32.36
N GLU A 505 -7.65 15.99 31.92
CA GLU A 505 -7.09 17.02 32.79
C GLU A 505 -7.35 18.40 32.19
N LYS A 506 -7.67 19.39 33.03
CA LYS A 506 -7.83 20.78 32.58
C LYS A 506 -6.48 21.48 32.45
N SER A 507 -5.55 21.18 33.35
CA SER A 507 -4.22 21.79 33.40
C SER A 507 -3.24 20.81 34.05
N LEU A 508 -2.15 20.47 33.37
CA LEU A 508 -1.16 19.49 33.80
C LEU A 508 0.25 20.08 33.73
N GLY A 509 0.85 20.34 34.90
CA GLY A 509 2.20 20.89 35.02
C GLY A 509 3.27 19.89 35.44
N GLY A 510 2.93 18.61 35.57
CA GLY A 510 3.87 17.56 35.96
C GLY A 510 3.51 16.21 35.34
N ALA A 511 4.37 15.22 35.51
CA ALA A 511 4.17 13.89 34.92
C ALA A 511 2.90 13.20 35.46
N LYS A 512 2.08 12.68 34.53
CA LYS A 512 0.85 11.95 34.87
C LYS A 512 0.56 10.83 33.87
N GLU A 513 0.03 9.71 34.39
CA GLU A 513 -0.42 8.57 33.61
C GLU A 513 -1.94 8.54 33.49
N PHE A 514 -2.41 8.09 32.33
CA PHE A 514 -3.82 7.89 32.04
C PHE A 514 -4.04 6.54 31.35
N ALA A 515 -5.09 5.85 31.74
CA ALA A 515 -5.54 4.65 31.03
C ALA A 515 -6.31 5.05 29.78
N THR A 516 -6.09 4.34 28.68
CA THR A 516 -6.90 4.42 27.47
C THR A 516 -8.00 3.36 27.53
N GLU A 517 -9.18 3.69 27.02
CA GLU A 517 -10.31 2.73 26.96
C GLU A 517 -10.14 1.74 25.80
N ARG A 518 -9.43 2.16 24.76
CA ARG A 518 -9.14 1.40 23.55
C ARG A 518 -7.73 1.66 23.07
N THR A 519 -7.19 0.76 22.28
CA THR A 519 -5.85 0.87 21.66
C THR A 519 -5.80 1.88 20.51
N SER A 520 -6.96 2.27 19.97
CA SER A 520 -7.08 3.30 18.93
C SER A 520 -7.84 4.50 19.47
N PHE A 521 -7.19 5.68 19.46
CA PHE A 521 -7.74 6.90 20.06
C PHE A 521 -7.15 8.17 19.45
N LEU A 522 -7.82 9.30 19.70
CA LEU A 522 -7.34 10.65 19.51
C LEU A 522 -7.01 11.27 20.89
N LEU A 523 -5.80 11.73 21.07
CA LEU A 523 -5.34 12.54 22.19
C LEU A 523 -5.16 13.98 21.73
N THR A 524 -5.64 14.96 22.49
CA THR A 524 -5.44 16.39 22.22
C THR A 524 -5.04 17.14 23.48
N PHE A 525 -4.18 18.12 23.34
CA PHE A 525 -3.81 19.07 24.39
C PHE A 525 -3.19 20.33 23.80
N ASP A 526 -3.18 21.42 24.57
CA ASP A 526 -2.49 22.66 24.24
C ASP A 526 -1.21 22.73 25.06
N VAL A 527 -0.06 22.98 24.44
CA VAL A 527 1.20 23.25 25.12
C VAL A 527 1.30 24.77 25.39
N VAL A 528 1.38 25.16 26.65
CA VAL A 528 1.66 26.53 27.08
C VAL A 528 3.09 26.56 27.62
N ALA A 529 4.01 27.13 26.83
CA ALA A 529 5.42 27.22 27.19
C ALA A 529 5.64 28.27 28.30
N HIS A 530 6.40 27.92 29.33
CA HIS A 530 6.83 28.86 30.37
C HIS A 530 8.20 29.48 30.07
N SER A 531 8.94 28.86 29.16
CA SER A 531 10.26 29.35 28.70
C SER A 531 10.59 28.75 27.34
N SER A 532 11.66 29.22 26.69
CA SER A 532 12.20 28.68 25.46
C SER A 532 12.68 27.21 25.59
N SER A 533 12.97 26.76 26.81
CA SER A 533 13.36 25.38 27.13
C SER A 533 12.17 24.47 27.44
N ALA A 534 10.97 24.84 27.02
CA ALA A 534 9.78 24.02 27.20
C ALA A 534 9.88 22.70 26.42
N LYS A 535 9.51 21.61 27.08
CA LYS A 535 9.54 20.26 26.52
C LYS A 535 8.31 19.47 26.95
N VAL A 536 7.86 18.59 26.05
CA VAL A 536 6.78 17.64 26.31
C VAL A 536 7.18 16.25 25.84
N ASP A 537 7.16 15.29 26.75
CA ASP A 537 7.31 13.87 26.40
C ASP A 537 5.98 13.13 26.57
N LEU A 538 5.65 12.29 25.59
CA LEU A 538 4.53 11.35 25.64
C LEU A 538 5.09 9.93 25.53
N GLN A 539 4.80 9.09 26.51
CA GLN A 539 5.04 7.67 26.44
C GLN A 539 3.74 6.91 26.15
N LEU A 540 3.78 6.03 25.19
CA LEU A 540 2.71 5.10 24.82
C LEU A 540 3.16 3.68 25.14
N ARG A 541 2.39 2.93 25.93
CA ARG A 541 2.77 1.57 26.35
C ARG A 541 1.59 0.67 26.69
N PRO A 542 1.74 -0.66 26.65
CA PRO A 542 0.75 -1.58 27.21
C PRO A 542 0.70 -1.49 28.74
N ARG A 543 -0.38 -2.00 29.34
CA ARG A 543 -0.57 -2.00 30.81
C ARG A 543 0.43 -2.91 31.52
N GLN A 544 0.82 -4.04 30.91
CA GLN A 544 1.80 -4.99 31.41
C GLN A 544 2.82 -5.32 30.32
N GLY A 545 4.11 -5.36 30.68
CA GLY A 545 5.20 -5.68 29.77
C GLY A 545 5.82 -4.46 29.09
N ALA A 546 7.02 -4.05 29.52
CA ALA A 546 7.70 -2.84 29.06
C ALA A 546 8.40 -2.95 27.69
N LYS A 547 8.24 -4.07 26.96
CA LYS A 547 9.02 -4.35 25.74
C LYS A 547 8.59 -3.58 24.49
N SER A 548 7.44 -2.91 24.49
CA SER A 548 6.87 -2.22 23.33
C SER A 548 6.42 -0.79 23.62
N ALA A 549 7.13 -0.09 24.48
CA ALA A 549 6.86 1.33 24.69
C ALA A 549 7.45 2.17 23.56
N THR A 550 6.72 3.20 23.12
CA THR A 550 7.26 4.23 22.25
C THR A 550 7.14 5.60 22.90
N TRP A 551 8.05 6.50 22.56
CA TRP A 551 8.05 7.87 23.00
C TRP A 551 7.86 8.82 21.82
N TRP A 552 7.11 9.87 22.05
CA TRP A 552 7.11 11.06 21.22
C TRP A 552 7.53 12.24 22.11
N SER A 553 8.42 13.07 21.61
CA SER A 553 8.94 14.23 22.32
C SER A 553 8.87 15.47 21.46
N MET A 554 8.50 16.58 22.05
CA MET A 554 8.54 17.93 21.47
C MET A 554 9.46 18.78 22.32
N ASP A 555 10.51 19.33 21.72
CA ASP A 555 11.55 20.12 22.37
C ASP A 555 11.64 21.48 21.70
N MET A 556 11.22 22.55 22.41
CA MET A 556 11.19 23.91 21.86
C MET A 556 12.56 24.55 21.83
N GLU A 557 13.48 24.19 22.74
CA GLU A 557 14.85 24.69 22.74
C GLU A 557 15.64 24.16 21.54
N GLU A 558 15.47 22.87 21.23
CA GLU A 558 16.07 22.26 20.06
C GLU A 558 15.28 22.53 18.77
N GLY A 559 14.10 23.14 18.85
CA GLY A 559 13.23 23.43 17.70
C GLY A 559 12.77 22.18 16.96
N ARG A 560 12.52 21.05 17.65
CA ARG A 560 12.17 19.78 17.00
C ARG A 560 11.21 18.90 17.77
N ALA A 561 10.52 18.02 17.03
CA ALA A 561 9.77 16.90 17.56
C ALA A 561 10.32 15.58 17.03
N GLN A 562 10.23 14.51 17.80
CA GLN A 562 10.81 13.22 17.43
C GLN A 562 10.05 12.03 18.01
N PHE A 563 10.18 10.87 17.34
CA PHE A 563 9.84 9.57 17.89
C PHE A 563 11.09 8.87 18.41
N ALA A 564 10.96 8.05 19.44
CA ALA A 564 12.04 7.21 19.96
C ALA A 564 11.48 6.03 20.77
N ASP A 565 12.26 4.96 20.87
CA ASP A 565 11.95 3.86 21.79
C ASP A 565 12.29 4.19 23.26
N ASN A 566 13.17 5.17 23.44
CA ASN A 566 13.57 5.70 24.73
C ASN A 566 13.92 7.20 24.58
N PRO A 567 13.48 8.09 25.49
CA PRO A 567 13.78 9.54 25.41
C PRO A 567 15.27 9.86 25.41
N ALA A 568 16.10 8.97 25.99
CA ALA A 568 17.55 9.13 25.97
C ALA A 568 18.19 8.76 24.63
N ASN A 569 17.47 8.07 23.76
CA ASN A 569 17.96 7.59 22.47
C ASN A 569 17.31 8.42 21.36
N ARG A 570 18.02 9.38 20.87
CA ARG A 570 17.61 10.15 19.69
C ARG A 570 17.59 9.25 18.47
N GLU A 571 16.45 9.18 17.77
CA GLU A 571 16.38 8.55 16.46
C GLU A 571 17.14 9.39 15.41
N LYS A 572 17.77 8.70 14.46
CA LYS A 572 18.43 9.38 13.34
C LYS A 572 17.40 10.08 12.48
N THR A 573 17.75 11.27 12.01
CA THR A 573 16.99 11.94 10.95
C THR A 573 17.22 11.27 9.61
N VAL A 574 16.37 11.56 8.63
CA VAL A 574 16.61 11.16 7.23
C VAL A 574 17.94 11.70 6.74
N ARG A 575 18.32 12.92 7.13
CA ARG A 575 19.63 13.52 6.82
C ARG A 575 20.80 12.70 7.35
N GLU A 576 20.61 11.96 8.45
CA GLU A 576 21.61 11.07 9.05
C GLU A 576 21.51 9.63 8.48
N GLY A 577 20.72 9.42 7.42
CA GLY A 577 20.57 8.15 6.71
C GLY A 577 19.48 7.24 7.24
N ALA A 578 18.56 7.74 8.07
CA ALA A 578 17.36 6.99 8.41
C ALA A 578 16.39 6.97 7.22
N LYS A 579 15.67 5.88 7.05
CA LYS A 579 14.56 5.84 6.08
C LYS A 579 13.39 6.70 6.59
N PRO A 580 12.55 7.29 5.70
CA PRO A 580 11.46 8.19 6.10
C PRO A 580 10.56 7.63 7.19
N HIS A 581 10.14 6.37 7.10
CA HIS A 581 9.30 5.71 8.10
C HIS A 581 9.99 5.49 9.46
N GLN A 582 11.31 5.63 9.51
CA GLN A 582 12.14 5.60 10.72
C GLN A 582 12.55 7.00 11.16
N ALA A 583 12.35 8.01 10.29
CA ALA A 583 12.71 9.38 10.60
C ALA A 583 11.78 9.90 11.69
N GLY A 584 12.34 10.14 12.82
CA GLY A 584 11.59 10.58 13.97
C GLY A 584 11.86 12.02 14.38
N ASN A 585 12.64 12.78 13.64
CA ASN A 585 13.20 14.03 14.08
C ASN A 585 12.85 15.19 13.11
N TYR A 586 11.81 15.93 13.43
CA TYR A 586 11.21 16.96 12.59
C TYR A 586 11.39 18.36 13.18
N ALA A 587 11.76 19.31 12.34
CA ALA A 587 11.86 20.71 12.73
C ALA A 587 10.48 21.29 13.03
N ILE A 588 10.37 21.99 14.16
CA ILE A 588 9.17 22.72 14.59
C ILE A 588 9.43 24.21 14.81
N GLU A 589 10.59 24.71 14.35
CA GLU A 589 10.91 26.13 14.39
C GLU A 589 9.86 26.94 13.62
N GLY A 590 9.46 28.07 14.21
CA GLY A 590 8.42 28.92 13.63
C GLY A 590 7.00 28.32 13.65
N ILE A 591 6.81 27.15 14.30
CA ILE A 591 5.50 26.51 14.44
C ILE A 591 5.05 26.47 15.89
N ALA A 592 5.90 25.97 16.78
CA ALA A 592 5.56 25.79 18.19
C ALA A 592 6.02 26.96 19.07
N CYS A 593 7.02 27.73 18.65
CA CYS A 593 7.64 28.76 19.48
C CYS A 593 7.08 30.18 19.25
N GLU A 594 6.32 30.40 18.19
CA GLU A 594 5.76 31.72 17.86
C GLU A 594 4.46 32.03 18.59
N GLU A 595 3.76 31.01 19.10
CA GLU A 595 2.50 31.15 19.80
C GLU A 595 2.66 30.81 21.27
N ALA A 596 2.06 31.63 22.16
CA ALA A 596 2.02 31.34 23.58
C ALA A 596 1.31 30.02 23.92
N ARG A 597 0.53 29.50 22.99
CA ARG A 597 -0.23 28.26 23.10
C ARG A 597 -0.12 27.48 21.78
N CYS A 598 0.39 26.25 21.83
CA CYS A 598 0.54 25.36 20.68
C CYS A 598 -0.37 24.14 20.81
N PRO A 599 -1.42 24.00 19.98
CA PRO A 599 -2.27 22.81 20.00
C PRO A 599 -1.51 21.60 19.44
N VAL A 600 -1.60 20.46 20.12
CA VAL A 600 -1.05 19.17 19.70
C VAL A 600 -2.18 18.16 19.63
N ARG A 601 -2.21 17.41 18.55
CA ARG A 601 -3.19 16.34 18.30
C ARG A 601 -2.45 15.07 17.91
N ILE A 602 -2.83 13.94 18.49
CA ILE A 602 -2.16 12.67 18.28
C ILE A 602 -3.19 11.57 18.06
N ILE A 603 -3.14 10.92 16.90
CA ILE A 603 -3.91 9.71 16.63
C ILE A 603 -3.01 8.51 16.84
N VAL A 604 -3.48 7.57 17.64
CA VAL A 604 -2.94 6.20 17.70
C VAL A 604 -3.97 5.30 17.01
N LYS A 605 -3.57 4.62 15.94
CA LYS A 605 -4.43 3.71 15.16
C LYS A 605 -3.82 2.32 15.14
N SER A 606 -4.48 1.40 15.81
CA SER A 606 -4.10 -0.02 15.85
C SER A 606 -5.10 -0.83 15.03
N THR A 607 -4.61 -1.80 14.29
CA THR A 607 -5.41 -2.82 13.60
C THR A 607 -4.67 -4.15 13.63
N ASP A 608 -5.39 -5.26 13.57
CA ASP A 608 -4.79 -6.59 13.55
C ASP A 608 -3.83 -6.73 12.37
N LYS A 609 -4.22 -6.25 11.19
CA LYS A 609 -3.39 -6.31 9.99
C LYS A 609 -2.05 -5.58 10.12
N LEU A 610 -1.99 -4.50 10.89
CA LEU A 610 -0.74 -3.78 11.13
C LEU A 610 0.22 -4.54 12.04
N GLY A 611 -0.28 -5.40 12.92
CA GLY A 611 0.57 -6.02 13.96
C GLY A 611 1.23 -4.99 14.88
N GLY A 612 0.60 -3.82 15.07
CA GLY A 612 1.10 -2.68 15.82
C GLY A 612 0.22 -1.44 15.66
N SER A 613 0.81 -0.27 15.82
CA SER A 613 0.08 1.00 15.75
C SER A 613 0.77 2.01 14.83
N LEU A 614 -0.04 2.78 14.11
CA LEU A 614 0.37 4.07 13.55
C LEU A 614 0.22 5.13 14.63
N VAL A 615 1.22 5.97 14.79
CA VAL A 615 1.19 7.15 15.65
C VAL A 615 1.35 8.36 14.77
N ASP A 616 0.28 9.14 14.62
CA ASP A 616 0.18 10.29 13.75
C ASP A 616 -0.03 11.56 14.57
N VAL A 617 0.85 12.54 14.41
CA VAL A 617 0.91 13.75 15.23
C VAL A 617 0.74 14.98 14.35
N GLU A 618 -0.02 15.95 14.85
CA GLU A 618 -0.10 17.29 14.28
C GLU A 618 0.23 18.32 15.37
N ILE A 619 1.11 19.25 15.05
CA ILE A 619 1.61 20.30 15.94
C ILE A 619 1.23 21.65 15.35
N GLY A 620 0.53 22.48 16.11
CA GLY A 620 0.14 23.84 15.73
C GLY A 620 -0.76 23.94 14.50
N GLY A 621 -1.27 22.81 13.98
CA GLY A 621 -1.99 22.77 12.69
C GLY A 621 -1.10 23.09 11.48
N ARG A 622 0.23 23.00 11.60
CA ARG A 622 1.22 23.41 10.59
C ARG A 622 2.32 22.38 10.37
N ARG A 623 2.51 21.41 11.27
CA ARG A 623 3.46 20.33 11.15
C ARG A 623 2.81 19.00 11.46
N THR A 624 2.93 18.04 10.54
CA THR A 624 2.52 16.65 10.75
C THR A 624 3.74 15.73 10.78
N MET A 625 3.60 14.62 11.48
CA MET A 625 4.58 13.53 11.48
C MET A 625 3.91 12.22 11.86
N ILE A 626 4.32 11.13 11.20
CA ILE A 626 3.74 9.80 11.41
C ILE A 626 4.82 8.74 11.49
N SER A 627 4.59 7.71 12.31
CA SER A 627 5.45 6.55 12.39
C SER A 627 4.63 5.29 12.67
N TYR A 628 5.04 4.17 12.05
CA TYR A 628 4.57 2.85 12.44
C TYR A 628 5.41 2.30 13.59
N ARG A 629 4.74 1.75 14.60
CA ARG A 629 5.36 1.12 15.76
C ARG A 629 4.88 -0.33 15.90
N GLY A 630 5.75 -1.26 15.48
CA GLY A 630 5.46 -2.69 15.51
C GLY A 630 5.26 -3.20 16.94
N GLY A 631 4.24 -4.05 17.14
CA GLY A 631 3.89 -4.62 18.44
C GLY A 631 3.36 -3.61 19.47
N LEU A 632 3.16 -2.35 19.10
CA LEU A 632 2.61 -1.34 20.00
C LEU A 632 1.10 -1.52 20.15
N GLU A 633 0.68 -1.87 21.37
CA GLU A 633 -0.70 -1.83 21.82
C GLU A 633 -0.80 -0.87 23.01
N THR A 634 -1.30 0.32 22.77
CA THR A 634 -1.37 1.34 23.83
C THR A 634 -2.58 1.15 24.71
N SER A 635 -2.37 0.93 26.00
CA SER A 635 -3.41 0.96 27.05
C SER A 635 -3.11 1.98 28.15
N ILE A 636 -1.91 2.50 28.19
CA ILE A 636 -1.50 3.58 29.09
C ILE A 636 -0.73 4.62 28.28
N LEU A 637 -1.07 5.88 28.49
CA LEU A 637 -0.29 7.03 28.06
C LEU A 637 0.24 7.79 29.28
N ARG A 638 1.47 8.28 29.19
CA ARG A 638 2.10 9.11 30.21
C ARG A 638 2.57 10.41 29.57
N LEU A 639 2.09 11.53 30.08
CA LEU A 639 2.49 12.88 29.68
C LEU A 639 3.48 13.43 30.68
N VAL A 640 4.55 14.05 30.20
CA VAL A 640 5.63 14.62 31.02
C VAL A 640 5.98 16.02 30.50
N PRO A 641 5.26 17.07 30.91
CA PRO A 641 5.65 18.43 30.59
C PRO A 641 6.85 18.85 31.46
N GLN A 642 7.75 19.64 30.88
CA GLN A 642 8.90 20.26 31.53
C GLN A 642 8.96 21.72 31.06
N ASN A 643 9.03 22.67 32.00
CA ASN A 643 8.96 24.10 31.71
C ASN A 643 7.75 24.48 30.81
N ALA A 644 6.68 23.71 30.90
CA ALA A 644 5.45 23.87 30.16
C ALA A 644 4.24 23.42 31.00
N MET A 645 3.08 23.93 30.65
CA MET A 645 1.77 23.48 31.12
C MET A 645 1.03 22.86 29.96
N LEU A 646 0.41 21.69 30.14
CA LEU A 646 -0.53 21.14 29.18
C LEU A 646 -1.95 21.50 29.62
N GLU A 647 -2.66 22.20 28.75
CA GLU A 647 -4.05 22.54 28.97
C GLU A 647 -5.00 21.71 28.11
N ASN A 648 -6.23 21.55 28.60
CA ASN A 648 -7.29 20.85 27.86
C ASN A 648 -6.89 19.44 27.41
N VAL A 649 -6.22 18.67 28.27
CA VAL A 649 -5.84 17.29 27.93
C VAL A 649 -7.11 16.44 27.77
N CYS A 650 -7.40 16.03 26.56
CA CYS A 650 -8.61 15.30 26.20
C CYS A 650 -8.29 14.02 25.40
N LEU A 651 -9.12 13.00 25.58
CA LEU A 651 -9.02 11.70 24.90
C LEU A 651 -10.37 11.30 24.31
N ALA A 652 -10.36 10.77 23.10
CA ALA A 652 -11.53 10.15 22.49
C ALA A 652 -11.14 8.82 21.82
N PRO A 653 -11.80 7.71 22.13
CA PRO A 653 -11.65 6.49 21.34
C PRO A 653 -12.02 6.72 19.88
N LEU A 654 -11.26 6.14 18.94
CA LEU A 654 -11.68 6.09 17.55
C LEU A 654 -12.88 5.12 17.43
N LYS A 655 -13.85 5.49 16.60
CA LYS A 655 -14.90 4.55 16.22
C LYS A 655 -14.27 3.49 15.32
N SER A 656 -14.60 2.23 15.53
CA SER A 656 -14.35 1.22 14.51
C SER A 656 -15.17 1.58 13.28
N ALA A 657 -14.57 1.50 12.09
CA ALA A 657 -15.37 1.46 10.87
C ALA A 657 -16.32 0.27 11.05
N GLU A 658 -17.63 0.51 11.10
CA GLU A 658 -18.60 -0.57 11.12
C GLU A 658 -18.47 -1.32 9.80
N ASN A 659 -17.98 -2.56 9.89
CA ASN A 659 -17.95 -3.52 8.79
C ASN A 659 -19.36 -3.95 8.40
#